data_ac6f8b9dca2e79bf0f5358ce7c2dffc7
#
_entry.id   ac6f8b9dca2e79bf0f5358ce7c2dffc7
#
_cell.length_a   1.000
_cell.length_b   1.000
_cell.length_c   1.000
_cell.angle_alpha   90.00
_cell.angle_beta   90.00
_cell.angle_gamma   90.00
#
_symmetry.space_group_name_H-M   'P 1'
#
loop_
_entity.id
_entity.type
_entity.pdbx_description
1 polymer ?
#
loop_
_entity_poly.entity_id
_entity_poly.type
_entity_poly.pdbx_seq_one_letter_code
_entity_poly.pdbx_strand_id
1 'polypeptide(L)'
;MAQHILESKLRPAMEFYPAVLALASAALSVYSPWALALTPSLGFCVGAVFAGLALVQLREGFAVLRYRRTIKRLPVYAMTSRAVPVSQKSLFLGRGFAWGRVHTQRLVEAQDPRVARYVEPSALFHFARELERKVEGSAFGWISRLTGWDSPLNPVRPLPPVGGSPMIHGVEPDETDVWMPLSERVGHCLVVGTTRVGKTRLAELYVTQDIHRKSASGEHEVVIVFDPKGDADLLKRMYAECKRAGREGEFYVFHLGHPEISARYNAVGRFGRISEVASRISGQLSGEGNSAAFREFAWRFVNIIARALVELGRRPDYTQIARHVVNIDELFIEYAKVAFARDKQTNAWELIVKIESGLNDKNVPMNMRGRDKRVVAVEQYIGQVGFFDPVMDGLRSAVRYDRTYFDKIVASLLPLLEKLTTGKTAELLAPDYSNLSDTRPIFDWMQIIRKAGVVYVGLDAMSDAVVASAVGNSMFADLVSVAGHIYKHGITDGLPGGDSHKKIPINLHADEFNELMGDEFIPLINKGGGAGMQVTAYTQTISDIEARIGNAAKAGQVVGNFNTLQMLRVRETKTAELLTKQLPKVNILTNTLVSGATDSADPSAATDFTSSSQDRVSATSVPMIEPAHIVKLPKGQMF
;
A
#
# COMPACT_ATOMS: atom_id res chain seq x y z
N MET A 1 -24.83 -26.16 -25.20
CA MET A 1 -23.96 -25.28 -24.41
C MET A 1 -24.29 -23.78 -24.49
N ALA A 2 -25.10 -23.35 -25.44
CA ALA A 2 -25.44 -21.91 -25.56
C ALA A 2 -26.69 -21.48 -24.78
N GLN A 3 -27.43 -22.40 -24.19
CA GLN A 3 -28.73 -22.13 -23.55
C GLN A 3 -28.67 -21.33 -22.25
N HIS A 4 -27.54 -21.38 -21.50
CA HIS A 4 -27.46 -20.72 -20.19
C HIS A 4 -27.12 -19.22 -20.23
N ILE A 5 -26.82 -18.66 -21.38
CA ILE A 5 -26.31 -17.30 -21.50
C ILE A 5 -27.42 -16.25 -21.54
N LEU A 6 -28.63 -16.65 -21.95
CA LEU A 6 -29.80 -15.77 -22.05
C LEU A 6 -30.81 -15.92 -20.90
N GLU A 7 -30.60 -16.86 -19.98
CA GLU A 7 -31.46 -17.00 -18.81
C GLU A 7 -31.04 -16.02 -17.72
N SER A 8 -31.56 -14.82 -17.79
CA SER A 8 -31.45 -13.86 -16.70
C SER A 8 -32.15 -14.40 -15.45
N LYS A 9 -31.44 -14.44 -14.31
CA LYS A 9 -32.03 -14.71 -12.99
C LYS A 9 -32.87 -13.53 -12.48
N LEU A 10 -32.94 -12.43 -13.23
CA LEU A 10 -33.73 -11.23 -12.93
C LEU A 10 -35.17 -11.36 -13.53
N ARG A 11 -35.86 -12.43 -13.17
CA ARG A 11 -37.21 -12.77 -13.59
C ARG A 11 -38.02 -13.29 -12.42
N PRO A 12 -39.36 -13.42 -12.52
CA PRO A 12 -40.13 -14.12 -11.50
C PRO A 12 -39.59 -15.54 -11.27
N ALA A 13 -39.59 -16.00 -10.02
CA ALA A 13 -39.15 -17.37 -9.69
C ALA A 13 -40.29 -18.35 -10.05
N MET A 14 -40.38 -18.67 -11.34
CA MET A 14 -41.44 -19.54 -11.89
C MET A 14 -41.27 -20.99 -11.41
N GLU A 15 -40.12 -21.37 -10.94
CA GLU A 15 -39.75 -22.71 -10.45
C GLU A 15 -40.60 -23.17 -9.26
N PHE A 16 -41.18 -22.23 -8.51
CA PHE A 16 -42.06 -22.57 -7.41
C PHE A 16 -43.39 -23.17 -7.85
N TYR A 17 -43.88 -22.82 -9.06
CA TYR A 17 -45.13 -23.40 -9.57
C TYR A 17 -45.00 -24.89 -9.87
N PRO A 18 -44.03 -25.35 -10.69
CA PRO A 18 -43.83 -26.79 -10.91
C PRO A 18 -43.39 -27.51 -9.63
N ALA A 19 -42.71 -26.87 -8.69
CA ALA A 19 -42.39 -27.45 -7.40
C ALA A 19 -43.64 -27.80 -6.60
N VAL A 20 -44.60 -26.86 -6.50
CA VAL A 20 -45.89 -27.09 -5.82
C VAL A 20 -46.68 -28.19 -6.52
N LEU A 21 -46.74 -28.17 -7.86
CA LEU A 21 -47.41 -29.23 -8.62
C LEU A 21 -46.77 -30.61 -8.38
N ALA A 22 -45.44 -30.69 -8.41
CA ALA A 22 -44.73 -31.93 -8.14
C ALA A 22 -44.95 -32.43 -6.71
N LEU A 23 -44.99 -31.54 -5.70
CA LEU A 23 -45.32 -31.90 -4.32
C LEU A 23 -46.74 -32.44 -4.21
N ALA A 24 -47.73 -31.79 -4.86
CA ALA A 24 -49.09 -32.24 -4.90
C ALA A 24 -49.21 -33.63 -5.58
N SER A 25 -48.50 -33.84 -6.71
CA SER A 25 -48.44 -35.12 -7.41
C SER A 25 -47.78 -36.21 -6.55
N ALA A 26 -46.72 -35.87 -5.82
CA ALA A 26 -46.07 -36.80 -4.89
C ALA A 26 -47.02 -37.21 -3.76
N ALA A 27 -47.74 -36.22 -3.16
CA ALA A 27 -48.71 -36.50 -2.11
C ALA A 27 -49.87 -37.36 -2.63
N LEU A 28 -50.41 -37.08 -3.79
CA LEU A 28 -51.48 -37.86 -4.41
C LEU A 28 -51.03 -39.30 -4.69
N SER A 29 -49.82 -39.48 -5.25
CA SER A 29 -49.28 -40.80 -5.57
C SER A 29 -49.06 -41.68 -4.34
N VAL A 30 -48.71 -41.09 -3.21
CA VAL A 30 -48.46 -41.80 -1.96
C VAL A 30 -49.75 -42.04 -1.18
N TYR A 31 -50.64 -40.99 -1.11
CA TYR A 31 -51.82 -41.04 -0.28
C TYR A 31 -53.00 -41.76 -0.96
N SER A 32 -53.14 -41.65 -2.28
CA SER A 32 -54.24 -42.21 -3.04
C SER A 32 -53.73 -42.86 -4.34
N PRO A 33 -52.85 -43.90 -4.27
CA PRO A 33 -52.28 -44.54 -5.45
C PRO A 33 -53.36 -45.15 -6.37
N TRP A 34 -54.48 -45.58 -5.82
CA TRP A 34 -55.61 -46.13 -6.54
C TRP A 34 -56.27 -45.10 -7.49
N ALA A 35 -56.23 -43.80 -7.15
CA ALA A 35 -56.77 -42.75 -8.01
C ALA A 35 -55.93 -42.60 -9.31
N LEU A 36 -54.68 -43.05 -9.30
CA LEU A 36 -53.78 -43.07 -10.46
C LEU A 36 -53.64 -44.48 -11.07
N ALA A 37 -54.51 -45.43 -10.67
CA ALA A 37 -54.43 -46.83 -11.05
C ALA A 37 -53.07 -47.50 -10.78
N LEU A 38 -52.39 -47.09 -9.66
CA LEU A 38 -51.07 -47.59 -9.27
C LEU A 38 -51.20 -48.55 -8.07
N THR A 39 -50.30 -49.53 -8.00
CA THR A 39 -50.12 -50.32 -6.77
C THR A 39 -49.46 -49.47 -5.71
N PRO A 40 -49.65 -49.74 -4.40
CA PRO A 40 -49.05 -48.94 -3.34
C PRO A 40 -47.52 -48.80 -3.45
N SER A 41 -46.82 -49.85 -3.84
CA SER A 41 -45.35 -49.86 -4.04
C SER A 41 -44.96 -48.97 -5.22
N LEU A 42 -45.64 -49.03 -6.34
CA LEU A 42 -45.43 -48.16 -7.50
C LEU A 42 -45.82 -46.72 -7.17
N GLY A 43 -46.91 -46.50 -6.42
CA GLY A 43 -47.32 -45.19 -5.94
C GLY A 43 -46.24 -44.53 -5.09
N PHE A 44 -45.57 -45.30 -4.23
CA PHE A 44 -44.47 -44.80 -3.43
C PHE A 44 -43.25 -44.43 -4.30
N CYS A 45 -42.88 -45.27 -5.29
CA CYS A 45 -41.77 -44.97 -6.21
C CYS A 45 -42.06 -43.71 -7.05
N VAL A 46 -43.23 -43.59 -7.60
CA VAL A 46 -43.65 -42.39 -8.37
C VAL A 46 -43.68 -41.16 -7.48
N GLY A 47 -44.19 -41.27 -6.25
CA GLY A 47 -44.16 -40.21 -5.26
C GLY A 47 -42.74 -39.74 -4.93
N ALA A 48 -41.80 -40.68 -4.77
CA ALA A 48 -40.39 -40.35 -4.54
C ALA A 48 -39.74 -39.61 -5.73
N VAL A 49 -40.07 -39.98 -6.96
CA VAL A 49 -39.62 -39.25 -8.17
C VAL A 49 -40.13 -37.82 -8.19
N PHE A 50 -41.44 -37.63 -7.96
CA PHE A 50 -42.02 -36.27 -7.92
C PHE A 50 -41.48 -35.44 -6.76
N ALA A 51 -41.25 -36.04 -5.59
CA ALA A 51 -40.58 -35.35 -4.48
C ALA A 51 -39.15 -34.92 -4.84
N GLY A 52 -38.41 -35.78 -5.54
CA GLY A 52 -37.07 -35.45 -6.07
C GLY A 52 -37.12 -34.27 -7.06
N LEU A 53 -38.06 -34.28 -8.01
CA LEU A 53 -38.29 -33.16 -8.94
C LEU A 53 -38.67 -31.88 -8.21
N ALA A 54 -39.53 -31.94 -7.19
CA ALA A 54 -39.89 -30.79 -6.39
C ALA A 54 -38.67 -30.18 -5.67
N LEU A 55 -37.82 -31.02 -5.08
CA LEU A 55 -36.58 -30.55 -4.43
C LEU A 55 -35.63 -29.82 -5.40
N VAL A 56 -35.47 -30.34 -6.63
CA VAL A 56 -34.68 -29.67 -7.66
C VAL A 56 -35.27 -28.31 -8.01
N GLN A 57 -36.58 -28.24 -8.28
CA GLN A 57 -37.26 -26.98 -8.60
C GLN A 57 -37.21 -25.97 -7.45
N LEU A 58 -37.41 -26.41 -6.20
CA LEU A 58 -37.26 -25.54 -5.04
C LEU A 58 -35.85 -24.97 -4.93
N ARG A 59 -34.84 -25.81 -5.11
CA ARG A 59 -33.44 -25.37 -5.08
C ARG A 59 -33.16 -24.29 -6.13
N GLU A 60 -33.65 -24.47 -7.35
CA GLU A 60 -33.48 -23.47 -8.43
C GLU A 60 -34.27 -22.19 -8.13
N GLY A 61 -35.51 -22.28 -7.64
CA GLY A 61 -36.30 -21.12 -7.23
C GLY A 61 -35.64 -20.32 -6.11
N PHE A 62 -35.09 -21.01 -5.10
CA PHE A 62 -34.32 -20.33 -4.04
C PHE A 62 -33.01 -19.71 -4.55
N ALA A 63 -32.34 -20.31 -5.53
CA ALA A 63 -31.18 -19.73 -6.17
C ALA A 63 -31.50 -18.41 -6.89
N VAL A 64 -32.64 -18.31 -7.58
CA VAL A 64 -33.14 -17.06 -8.17
C VAL A 64 -33.41 -16.00 -7.10
N LEU A 65 -34.09 -16.36 -5.99
CA LEU A 65 -34.33 -15.42 -4.90
C LEU A 65 -33.07 -14.95 -4.22
N ARG A 66 -32.10 -15.87 -4.01
CA ARG A 66 -30.79 -15.54 -3.43
C ARG A 66 -30.02 -14.54 -4.32
N TYR A 67 -29.97 -14.80 -5.64
CA TYR A 67 -29.34 -13.91 -6.60
C TYR A 67 -29.94 -12.49 -6.58
N ARG A 68 -31.26 -12.39 -6.63
CA ARG A 68 -31.97 -11.10 -6.56
C ARG A 68 -31.75 -10.37 -5.25
N ARG A 69 -31.60 -11.11 -4.13
CA ARG A 69 -31.25 -10.51 -2.84
C ARG A 69 -29.82 -9.97 -2.83
N THR A 70 -28.87 -10.73 -3.38
CA THR A 70 -27.43 -10.35 -3.42
C THR A 70 -27.21 -9.13 -4.29
N ILE A 71 -27.88 -9.02 -5.44
CA ILE A 71 -27.80 -7.83 -6.31
C ILE A 71 -28.31 -6.57 -5.61
N LYS A 72 -29.38 -6.68 -4.79
CA LYS A 72 -29.93 -5.54 -4.04
C LYS A 72 -29.11 -5.15 -2.83
N ARG A 73 -28.51 -6.14 -2.19
CA ARG A 73 -27.85 -5.98 -0.90
C ARG A 73 -26.63 -6.88 -0.82
N LEU A 74 -25.47 -6.28 -0.73
CA LEU A 74 -24.25 -7.02 -0.46
C LEU A 74 -24.30 -7.67 0.93
N PRO A 75 -23.85 -8.93 1.06
CA PRO A 75 -23.60 -9.51 2.36
C PRO A 75 -22.49 -8.74 3.06
N VAL A 76 -22.66 -8.45 4.36
CA VAL A 76 -21.58 -7.92 5.18
C VAL A 76 -20.71 -9.09 5.61
N TYR A 77 -19.46 -9.04 5.24
CA TYR A 77 -18.45 -9.99 5.64
C TYR A 77 -17.55 -9.34 6.70
N ALA A 78 -17.57 -9.87 7.92
CA ALA A 78 -16.75 -9.41 9.02
C ALA A 78 -15.96 -10.59 9.59
N MET A 79 -14.66 -10.37 9.82
CA MET A 79 -13.75 -11.37 10.34
C MET A 79 -13.02 -10.82 11.56
N THR A 80 -12.92 -11.62 12.60
CA THR A 80 -12.04 -11.28 13.73
C THR A 80 -10.60 -11.65 13.37
N SER A 81 -9.62 -11.00 13.98
CA SER A 81 -8.21 -11.29 13.71
C SER A 81 -7.81 -12.75 13.96
N ARG A 82 -8.47 -13.41 14.91
CA ARG A 82 -8.24 -14.83 15.20
C ARG A 82 -8.76 -15.76 14.10
N ALA A 83 -9.74 -15.32 13.33
CA ALA A 83 -10.33 -16.07 12.24
C ALA A 83 -9.61 -15.85 10.90
N VAL A 84 -8.64 -14.92 10.84
CA VAL A 84 -7.84 -14.69 9.63
C VAL A 84 -7.03 -15.94 9.31
N PRO A 85 -7.26 -16.59 8.15
CA PRO A 85 -6.50 -17.77 7.78
C PRO A 85 -5.07 -17.39 7.40
N VAL A 86 -4.10 -18.18 7.86
CA VAL A 86 -2.67 -17.99 7.57
C VAL A 86 -2.16 -19.20 6.82
N SER A 87 -1.60 -18.98 5.64
CA SER A 87 -1.02 -20.03 4.80
C SER A 87 0.48 -19.80 4.58
N GLN A 88 1.24 -20.88 4.49
CA GLN A 88 2.67 -20.83 4.14
C GLN A 88 2.94 -20.59 2.65
N LYS A 89 1.94 -20.78 1.78
CA LYS A 89 2.12 -20.72 0.32
C LYS A 89 1.35 -19.58 -0.33
N SER A 90 0.35 -19.04 0.35
CA SER A 90 -0.57 -18.07 -0.24
C SER A 90 -0.99 -17.00 0.76
N LEU A 91 -1.27 -15.81 0.26
CA LEU A 91 -1.83 -14.69 1.02
C LEU A 91 -3.35 -14.68 0.82
N PHE A 92 -4.11 -14.69 1.90
CA PHE A 92 -5.56 -14.56 1.88
C PHE A 92 -5.94 -13.09 1.58
N LEU A 93 -6.72 -12.88 0.52
CA LEU A 93 -7.15 -11.55 0.09
C LEU A 93 -8.54 -11.19 0.60
N GLY A 94 -9.39 -12.18 0.85
CA GLY A 94 -10.78 -11.99 1.23
C GLY A 94 -11.67 -13.04 0.59
N ARG A 95 -13.00 -12.77 0.56
CA ARG A 95 -13.96 -13.57 -0.20
C ARG A 95 -14.33 -12.88 -1.50
N GLY A 96 -14.49 -13.66 -2.55
CA GLY A 96 -14.80 -13.14 -3.87
C GLY A 96 -14.90 -14.22 -4.92
N PHE A 97 -14.72 -13.85 -6.17
CA PHE A 97 -14.81 -14.75 -7.31
C PHE A 97 -13.94 -14.25 -8.47
N ALA A 98 -13.57 -15.13 -9.38
CA ALA A 98 -12.88 -14.76 -10.61
C ALA A 98 -13.86 -14.13 -11.60
N TRP A 99 -13.66 -12.84 -11.92
CA TRP A 99 -14.51 -12.14 -12.86
C TRP A 99 -14.32 -12.64 -14.28
N GLY A 100 -15.40 -12.97 -14.96
CA GLY A 100 -15.39 -13.44 -16.34
C GLY A 100 -16.57 -12.91 -17.15
N ARG A 101 -16.68 -13.35 -18.40
CA ARG A 101 -17.73 -12.95 -19.33
C ARG A 101 -19.15 -13.04 -18.75
N VAL A 102 -19.44 -14.09 -17.99
CA VAL A 102 -20.76 -14.31 -17.39
C VAL A 102 -21.13 -13.18 -16.41
N HIS A 103 -20.15 -12.69 -15.64
CA HIS A 103 -20.37 -11.61 -14.67
C HIS A 103 -20.61 -10.28 -15.39
N THR A 104 -19.87 -10.00 -16.47
CA THR A 104 -20.12 -8.82 -17.33
C THR A 104 -21.51 -8.88 -17.95
N GLN A 105 -21.93 -10.04 -18.47
CA GLN A 105 -23.27 -10.26 -19.00
C GLN A 105 -24.34 -9.97 -17.93
N ARG A 106 -24.22 -10.55 -16.73
CA ARG A 106 -25.16 -10.36 -15.63
C ARG A 106 -25.20 -8.89 -15.15
N LEU A 107 -24.04 -8.20 -15.19
CA LEU A 107 -23.99 -6.78 -14.79
C LEU A 107 -24.73 -5.90 -15.80
N VAL A 108 -24.54 -6.13 -17.09
CA VAL A 108 -25.27 -5.41 -18.16
C VAL A 108 -26.77 -5.68 -18.07
N GLU A 109 -27.17 -6.95 -17.87
CA GLU A 109 -28.57 -7.30 -17.65
C GLU A 109 -29.18 -6.63 -16.42
N ALA A 110 -28.39 -6.50 -15.32
CA ALA A 110 -28.85 -5.84 -14.10
C ALA A 110 -29.04 -4.32 -14.27
N GLN A 111 -28.40 -3.71 -15.26
CA GLN A 111 -28.54 -2.29 -15.59
C GLN A 111 -29.70 -1.99 -16.54
N ASP A 112 -30.37 -3.02 -17.07
CA ASP A 112 -31.53 -2.84 -17.97
C ASP A 112 -32.72 -2.26 -17.19
N PRO A 113 -33.33 -1.15 -17.65
CA PRO A 113 -34.49 -0.55 -16.99
C PRO A 113 -35.68 -1.50 -16.78
N ARG A 114 -35.85 -2.49 -17.65
CA ARG A 114 -36.92 -3.48 -17.58
C ARG A 114 -36.85 -4.36 -16.33
N VAL A 115 -35.66 -4.55 -15.77
CA VAL A 115 -35.43 -5.37 -14.57
C VAL A 115 -35.27 -4.55 -13.29
N ALA A 116 -35.43 -3.21 -13.35
CA ALA A 116 -35.25 -2.30 -12.21
C ALA A 116 -35.98 -2.78 -10.94
N ARG A 117 -37.25 -3.29 -11.07
CA ARG A 117 -38.03 -3.85 -9.96
C ARG A 117 -37.33 -5.00 -9.19
N TYR A 118 -36.42 -5.72 -9.84
CA TYR A 118 -35.66 -6.83 -9.23
C TYR A 118 -34.32 -6.41 -8.63
N VAL A 119 -33.83 -5.25 -9.02
CA VAL A 119 -32.50 -4.73 -8.64
C VAL A 119 -32.60 -3.61 -7.62
N GLU A 120 -33.62 -2.76 -7.74
CA GLU A 120 -33.84 -1.65 -6.83
C GLU A 120 -34.58 -2.07 -5.54
N PRO A 121 -34.37 -1.35 -4.44
CA PRO A 121 -35.15 -1.53 -3.22
C PRO A 121 -36.64 -1.32 -3.48
N SER A 122 -37.51 -1.98 -2.70
CA SER A 122 -38.94 -1.87 -2.86
C SER A 122 -39.50 -0.51 -2.42
N ALA A 123 -40.69 -0.13 -2.92
CA ALA A 123 -41.39 1.08 -2.48
C ALA A 123 -41.59 1.12 -0.95
N LEU A 124 -41.86 -0.05 -0.33
CA LEU A 124 -41.93 -0.18 1.13
C LEU A 124 -40.62 0.19 1.84
N PHE A 125 -39.48 -0.14 1.25
CA PHE A 125 -38.21 0.25 1.79
C PHE A 125 -38.00 1.77 1.78
N HIS A 126 -38.33 2.42 0.67
CA HIS A 126 -38.25 3.88 0.56
C HIS A 126 -39.22 4.57 1.52
N PHE A 127 -40.45 4.08 1.63
CA PHE A 127 -41.42 4.58 2.59
C PHE A 127 -40.93 4.44 4.04
N ALA A 128 -40.35 3.30 4.40
CA ALA A 128 -39.79 3.09 5.74
C ALA A 128 -38.65 4.08 6.05
N ARG A 129 -37.73 4.32 5.09
CA ARG A 129 -36.62 5.31 5.25
C ARG A 129 -37.17 6.75 5.35
N GLU A 130 -38.22 7.09 4.64
CA GLU A 130 -38.88 8.39 4.74
C GLU A 130 -39.58 8.56 6.09
N LEU A 131 -40.28 7.52 6.55
CA LEU A 131 -40.93 7.50 7.84
C LEU A 131 -39.94 7.68 8.99
N GLU A 132 -38.79 6.97 8.93
CA GLU A 132 -37.71 7.14 9.92
C GLU A 132 -37.25 8.59 10.04
N ARG A 133 -37.05 9.25 8.90
CA ARG A 133 -36.65 10.67 8.88
C ARG A 133 -37.70 11.59 9.48
N LYS A 134 -39.01 11.28 9.28
CA LYS A 134 -40.12 12.08 9.83
C LYS A 134 -40.31 11.89 11.32
N VAL A 135 -40.04 10.70 11.86
CA VAL A 135 -40.22 10.41 13.29
C VAL A 135 -38.96 10.61 14.13
N GLU A 136 -37.87 10.96 13.50
CA GLU A 136 -36.62 11.27 14.20
C GLU A 136 -36.78 12.43 15.16
N GLY A 137 -36.44 12.24 16.43
CA GLY A 137 -36.65 13.24 17.50
C GLY A 137 -38.04 13.35 18.06
N SER A 138 -39.02 12.55 17.57
CA SER A 138 -40.40 12.53 18.09
C SER A 138 -40.65 11.39 19.10
N ALA A 139 -41.81 11.42 19.78
CA ALA A 139 -42.25 10.34 20.67
C ALA A 139 -42.38 8.96 19.94
N PHE A 140 -42.47 8.97 18.62
CA PHE A 140 -42.56 7.79 17.77
C PHE A 140 -41.20 7.22 17.31
N GLY A 141 -40.06 7.69 17.91
CA GLY A 141 -38.71 7.21 17.59
C GLY A 141 -38.47 5.70 17.74
N TRP A 142 -39.39 4.97 18.44
CA TRP A 142 -39.34 3.51 18.51
C TRP A 142 -39.58 2.84 17.14
N ILE A 143 -40.29 3.50 16.23
CA ILE A 143 -40.52 3.01 14.85
C ILE A 143 -39.19 2.92 14.11
N SER A 144 -38.30 3.93 14.26
CA SER A 144 -36.94 3.90 13.67
C SER A 144 -36.12 2.73 14.17
N ARG A 145 -36.28 2.32 15.43
CA ARG A 145 -35.58 1.14 15.97
C ARG A 145 -36.12 -0.16 15.35
N LEU A 146 -37.43 -0.24 15.12
CA LEU A 146 -38.05 -1.42 14.53
C LEU A 146 -37.69 -1.56 13.04
N THR A 147 -37.88 -0.49 12.25
CA THR A 147 -37.57 -0.49 10.80
C THR A 147 -36.08 -0.52 10.52
N GLY A 148 -35.27 0.08 11.41
CA GLY A 148 -33.80 0.08 11.34
C GLY A 148 -33.14 -1.21 11.85
N TRP A 149 -33.91 -2.16 12.38
CA TRP A 149 -33.35 -3.40 12.89
C TRP A 149 -32.69 -4.23 11.78
N ASP A 150 -31.36 -4.51 11.95
CA ASP A 150 -30.58 -5.24 10.97
C ASP A 150 -30.74 -6.76 11.13
N SER A 151 -31.89 -7.28 10.72
CA SER A 151 -32.22 -8.71 10.77
C SER A 151 -32.71 -9.23 9.43
N PRO A 152 -32.40 -10.49 9.07
CA PRO A 152 -32.95 -11.16 7.89
C PRO A 152 -34.49 -11.20 7.85
N LEU A 153 -35.15 -11.11 9.01
CA LEU A 153 -36.60 -11.13 9.16
C LEU A 153 -37.24 -9.76 8.90
N ASN A 154 -36.45 -8.68 8.88
CA ASN A 154 -36.96 -7.34 8.60
C ASN A 154 -37.17 -7.14 7.08
N PRO A 155 -38.39 -6.97 6.57
CA PRO A 155 -38.66 -6.78 5.14
C PRO A 155 -38.10 -5.44 4.60
N VAL A 156 -37.93 -4.45 5.49
CA VAL A 156 -37.36 -3.13 5.17
C VAL A 156 -35.97 -2.93 5.77
N ARG A 157 -35.24 -4.01 5.95
CA ARG A 157 -33.89 -4.03 6.51
C ARG A 157 -33.01 -2.96 5.89
N PRO A 158 -32.28 -2.11 6.67
CA PRO A 158 -31.42 -1.07 6.14
C PRO A 158 -30.28 -1.67 5.29
N LEU A 159 -29.90 -0.97 4.22
CA LEU A 159 -28.75 -1.36 3.40
C LEU A 159 -27.45 -1.12 4.19
N PRO A 160 -26.42 -1.93 3.96
CA PRO A 160 -25.10 -1.70 4.57
C PRO A 160 -24.57 -0.29 4.21
N PRO A 161 -23.92 0.44 5.15
CA PRO A 161 -23.42 1.79 4.92
C PRO A 161 -22.11 1.81 4.11
N VAL A 162 -22.04 0.98 3.06
CA VAL A 162 -20.85 0.84 2.21
C VAL A 162 -20.86 1.77 1.01
N GLY A 163 -22.03 2.28 0.64
CA GLY A 163 -22.22 3.11 -0.55
C GLY A 163 -21.85 2.38 -1.85
N GLY A 164 -21.84 3.10 -2.96
CA GLY A 164 -21.57 2.50 -4.27
C GLY A 164 -22.73 1.69 -4.82
N SER A 165 -22.49 0.88 -5.86
CA SER A 165 -23.46 0.00 -6.49
C SER A 165 -23.28 -1.45 -6.02
N PRO A 166 -24.23 -2.02 -5.29
CA PRO A 166 -24.14 -3.42 -4.86
C PRO A 166 -24.16 -4.40 -6.03
N MET A 167 -24.68 -4.00 -7.20
CA MET A 167 -24.75 -4.87 -8.40
C MET A 167 -23.39 -5.39 -8.83
N ILE A 168 -22.31 -4.58 -8.67
CA ILE A 168 -20.97 -4.92 -9.18
C ILE A 168 -20.49 -6.24 -8.57
N HIS A 169 -20.63 -6.44 -7.27
CA HIS A 169 -20.33 -7.72 -6.62
C HIS A 169 -21.51 -8.69 -6.55
N GLY A 170 -22.72 -8.15 -6.55
CA GLY A 170 -23.95 -8.94 -6.42
C GLY A 170 -24.25 -9.87 -7.60
N VAL A 171 -23.52 -9.71 -8.73
CA VAL A 171 -23.64 -10.59 -9.90
C VAL A 171 -23.22 -12.04 -9.63
N GLU A 172 -22.43 -12.29 -8.58
CA GLU A 172 -22.07 -13.64 -8.14
C GLU A 172 -22.44 -13.86 -6.67
N PRO A 173 -23.46 -14.68 -6.38
CA PRO A 173 -23.85 -14.98 -5.01
C PRO A 173 -22.96 -16.01 -4.31
N ASP A 174 -22.18 -16.78 -5.07
CA ASP A 174 -21.37 -17.89 -4.58
C ASP A 174 -19.89 -17.49 -4.51
N GLU A 175 -19.59 -16.59 -3.55
CA GLU A 175 -18.21 -16.18 -3.27
C GLU A 175 -17.43 -17.28 -2.55
N THR A 176 -16.16 -17.42 -2.92
CA THR A 176 -15.19 -18.32 -2.31
C THR A 176 -14.02 -17.54 -1.69
N ASP A 177 -13.18 -18.20 -0.93
CA ASP A 177 -11.95 -17.61 -0.41
C ASP A 177 -10.97 -17.38 -1.56
N VAL A 178 -10.48 -16.14 -1.67
CA VAL A 178 -9.53 -15.73 -2.71
C VAL A 178 -8.14 -15.68 -2.11
N TRP A 179 -7.21 -16.36 -2.75
CA TRP A 179 -5.84 -16.49 -2.33
C TRP A 179 -4.88 -16.05 -3.44
N MET A 180 -3.83 -15.34 -3.08
CA MET A 180 -2.72 -14.98 -3.96
C MET A 180 -1.51 -15.85 -3.61
N PRO A 181 -0.90 -16.57 -4.57
CA PRO A 181 0.35 -17.28 -4.32
C PRO A 181 1.45 -16.31 -3.84
N LEU A 182 2.24 -16.71 -2.84
CA LEU A 182 3.34 -15.85 -2.34
C LEU A 182 4.43 -15.62 -3.40
N SER A 183 4.55 -16.51 -4.39
CA SER A 183 5.43 -16.32 -5.55
C SER A 183 5.10 -15.04 -6.34
N GLU A 184 3.81 -14.70 -6.46
CA GLU A 184 3.37 -13.47 -7.12
C GLU A 184 3.72 -12.22 -6.32
N ARG A 185 3.79 -12.34 -4.98
CA ARG A 185 4.11 -11.22 -4.09
C ARG A 185 5.56 -10.74 -4.23
N VAL A 186 6.46 -11.61 -4.68
CA VAL A 186 7.86 -11.26 -4.97
C VAL A 186 7.95 -10.17 -6.05
N GLY A 187 6.98 -10.14 -6.97
CA GLY A 187 6.85 -9.10 -7.99
C GLY A 187 6.16 -7.82 -7.49
N HIS A 188 6.01 -7.64 -6.18
CA HIS A 188 5.41 -6.49 -5.51
C HIS A 188 3.91 -6.30 -5.79
N CYS A 189 3.22 -5.63 -4.86
CA CYS A 189 1.78 -5.37 -4.91
C CYS A 189 1.50 -3.87 -4.82
N LEU A 190 0.67 -3.36 -5.71
CA LEU A 190 0.14 -2.00 -5.66
C LEU A 190 -1.33 -2.03 -5.26
N VAL A 191 -1.66 -1.36 -4.16
CA VAL A 191 -3.03 -1.20 -3.66
C VAL A 191 -3.48 0.23 -3.88
N VAL A 192 -4.52 0.42 -4.69
CA VAL A 192 -5.03 1.75 -5.04
C VAL A 192 -6.45 1.93 -4.54
N GLY A 193 -6.75 3.08 -3.94
CA GLY A 193 -8.11 3.40 -3.48
C GLY A 193 -8.17 4.74 -2.77
N THR A 194 -9.29 5.44 -2.88
CA THR A 194 -9.50 6.73 -2.20
C THR A 194 -9.50 6.59 -0.68
N THR A 195 -9.59 7.70 0.03
CA THR A 195 -9.69 7.70 1.50
C THR A 195 -10.96 6.98 1.99
N ARG A 196 -10.85 6.28 3.14
CA ARG A 196 -11.98 5.59 3.82
C ARG A 196 -12.69 4.53 2.98
N VAL A 197 -12.01 3.92 2.00
CA VAL A 197 -12.57 2.80 1.22
C VAL A 197 -12.15 1.42 1.73
N GLY A 198 -11.23 1.35 2.70
CA GLY A 198 -10.80 0.11 3.33
C GLY A 198 -9.34 -0.26 3.13
N LYS A 199 -8.47 0.64 2.60
CA LYS A 199 -7.02 0.37 2.44
C LYS A 199 -6.34 -0.09 3.73
N THR A 200 -6.51 0.67 4.81
CA THR A 200 -5.91 0.33 6.12
C THR A 200 -6.42 -1.01 6.64
N ARG A 201 -7.71 -1.34 6.44
CA ARG A 201 -8.25 -2.65 6.83
C ARG A 201 -7.66 -3.79 6.02
N LEU A 202 -7.36 -3.56 4.75
CA LEU A 202 -6.66 -4.52 3.90
C LEU A 202 -5.20 -4.67 4.35
N ALA A 203 -4.53 -3.56 4.69
CA ALA A 203 -3.19 -3.60 5.26
C ALA A 203 -3.16 -4.38 6.58
N GLU A 204 -4.10 -4.15 7.51
CA GLU A 204 -4.24 -4.92 8.74
C GLU A 204 -4.40 -6.42 8.47
N LEU A 205 -5.19 -6.79 7.46
CA LEU A 205 -5.39 -8.19 7.06
C LEU A 205 -4.07 -8.84 6.60
N TYR A 206 -3.28 -8.14 5.79
CA TYR A 206 -2.02 -8.66 5.27
C TYR A 206 -0.95 -8.71 6.35
N VAL A 207 -0.76 -7.62 7.09
CA VAL A 207 0.20 -7.53 8.20
C VAL A 207 -0.09 -8.60 9.28
N THR A 208 -1.37 -8.84 9.59
CA THR A 208 -1.74 -9.93 10.53
C THR A 208 -1.24 -11.28 10.03
N GLN A 209 -1.44 -11.60 8.75
CA GLN A 209 -0.96 -12.86 8.17
C GLN A 209 0.57 -12.94 8.18
N ASP A 210 1.26 -11.84 7.80
CA ASP A 210 2.71 -11.81 7.73
C ASP A 210 3.37 -11.97 9.11
N ILE A 211 2.80 -11.37 10.16
CA ILE A 211 3.28 -11.54 11.55
C ILE A 211 3.19 -13.00 11.99
N HIS A 212 2.12 -13.70 11.62
CA HIS A 212 1.87 -15.08 12.03
C HIS A 212 2.49 -16.13 11.11
N ARG A 213 2.89 -15.74 9.89
CA ARG A 213 3.43 -16.69 8.91
C ARG A 213 4.81 -17.17 9.32
N LYS A 214 5.01 -18.48 9.11
CA LYS A 214 6.31 -19.13 9.25
C LYS A 214 6.70 -19.76 7.93
N SER A 215 7.98 -19.69 7.62
CA SER A 215 8.56 -20.39 6.50
C SER A 215 8.49 -21.93 6.70
N ALA A 216 8.83 -22.68 5.66
CA ALA A 216 8.92 -24.14 5.76
C ALA A 216 9.94 -24.60 6.82
N SER A 217 10.96 -23.79 7.14
CA SER A 217 11.93 -24.02 8.21
C SER A 217 11.42 -23.68 9.62
N GLY A 218 10.18 -23.19 9.75
CA GLY A 218 9.59 -22.79 11.03
C GLY A 218 9.97 -21.39 11.50
N GLU A 219 10.77 -20.66 10.73
CA GLU A 219 11.18 -19.29 11.03
C GLU A 219 10.12 -18.27 10.59
N HIS A 220 9.99 -17.19 11.34
CA HIS A 220 9.11 -16.07 11.00
C HIS A 220 9.69 -15.24 9.85
N GLU A 221 8.80 -14.52 9.17
CA GLU A 221 9.16 -13.54 8.15
C GLU A 221 9.39 -12.16 8.79
N VAL A 222 10.19 -11.32 8.12
CA VAL A 222 10.36 -9.91 8.50
C VAL A 222 9.13 -9.12 8.08
N VAL A 223 8.64 -8.24 8.96
CA VAL A 223 7.51 -7.36 8.66
C VAL A 223 7.90 -5.92 8.98
N ILE A 224 7.85 -5.06 7.97
CA ILE A 224 8.16 -3.63 8.10
C ILE A 224 6.95 -2.85 7.60
N VAL A 225 6.43 -1.96 8.43
CA VAL A 225 5.29 -1.10 8.08
C VAL A 225 5.70 0.35 8.19
N PHE A 226 5.66 1.08 7.09
CA PHE A 226 5.79 2.54 7.07
C PHE A 226 4.41 3.16 7.01
N ASP A 227 4.13 4.00 7.98
CA ASP A 227 2.88 4.74 8.12
C ASP A 227 3.20 6.24 8.29
N PRO A 228 3.12 7.04 7.22
CA PRO A 228 3.37 8.47 7.30
C PRO A 228 2.45 9.21 8.26
N LYS A 229 1.22 8.72 8.46
CA LYS A 229 0.25 9.35 9.36
C LYS A 229 0.45 9.01 10.83
N GLY A 230 1.04 7.86 11.12
CA GLY A 230 1.19 7.38 12.49
C GLY A 230 -0.13 6.91 13.11
N ASP A 231 -0.87 6.01 12.41
CA ASP A 231 -2.17 5.50 12.86
C ASP A 231 -2.03 4.64 14.12
N ALA A 232 -2.55 5.17 15.25
CA ALA A 232 -2.51 4.48 16.53
C ALA A 232 -3.25 3.14 16.54
N ASP A 233 -4.28 2.96 15.71
CA ASP A 233 -5.03 1.72 15.63
C ASP A 233 -4.21 0.63 14.94
N LEU A 234 -3.49 0.97 13.87
CA LEU A 234 -2.58 0.05 13.18
C LEU A 234 -1.42 -0.36 14.10
N LEU A 235 -0.80 0.58 14.80
CA LEU A 235 0.25 0.31 15.78
C LEU A 235 -0.23 -0.67 16.88
N LYS A 236 -1.37 -0.38 17.51
CA LYS A 236 -1.96 -1.24 18.54
C LYS A 236 -2.29 -2.63 18.00
N ARG A 237 -2.78 -2.70 16.77
CA ARG A 237 -3.09 -3.94 16.09
C ARG A 237 -1.83 -4.79 15.91
N MET A 238 -0.76 -4.20 15.36
CA MET A 238 0.51 -4.91 15.15
C MET A 238 1.08 -5.43 16.46
N TYR A 239 1.08 -4.62 17.52
CA TYR A 239 1.54 -5.07 18.83
C TYR A 239 0.71 -6.25 19.38
N ALA A 240 -0.62 -6.16 19.29
CA ALA A 240 -1.51 -7.24 19.74
C ALA A 240 -1.27 -8.55 18.97
N GLU A 241 -1.05 -8.45 17.64
CA GLU A 241 -0.76 -9.61 16.80
C GLU A 241 0.64 -10.19 17.08
N CYS A 242 1.65 -9.36 17.32
CA CYS A 242 2.98 -9.80 17.73
C CYS A 242 2.92 -10.55 19.08
N LYS A 243 2.18 -10.01 20.05
CA LYS A 243 1.95 -10.67 21.33
C LYS A 243 1.26 -12.03 21.16
N ARG A 244 0.25 -12.11 20.31
CA ARG A 244 -0.47 -13.35 20.00
C ARG A 244 0.42 -14.38 19.28
N ALA A 245 1.35 -13.91 18.45
CA ALA A 245 2.31 -14.76 17.76
C ALA A 245 3.52 -15.16 18.60
N GLY A 246 3.66 -14.66 19.84
CA GLY A 246 4.82 -14.87 20.70
C GLY A 246 6.07 -14.11 20.25
N ARG A 247 5.90 -13.02 19.51
CA ARG A 247 6.96 -12.18 18.91
C ARG A 247 7.10 -10.81 19.57
N GLU A 248 6.66 -10.66 20.81
CA GLU A 248 6.68 -9.38 21.52
C GLU A 248 8.11 -8.81 21.64
N GLY A 249 9.10 -9.66 21.88
CA GLY A 249 10.53 -9.28 21.93
C GLY A 249 11.17 -8.93 20.59
N GLU A 250 10.48 -9.21 19.47
CA GLU A 250 10.93 -8.90 18.11
C GLU A 250 10.24 -7.66 17.54
N PHE A 251 9.34 -7.02 18.31
CA PHE A 251 8.55 -5.87 17.88
C PHE A 251 9.25 -4.56 18.23
N TYR A 252 9.54 -3.76 17.22
CA TYR A 252 10.16 -2.45 17.34
C TYR A 252 9.19 -1.37 16.86
N VAL A 253 9.09 -0.29 17.62
CA VAL A 253 8.32 0.90 17.27
C VAL A 253 9.29 2.05 17.04
N PHE A 254 9.18 2.71 15.91
CA PHE A 254 9.77 4.01 15.67
C PHE A 254 8.65 4.98 15.34
N HIS A 255 8.42 6.00 16.18
CA HIS A 255 7.30 6.92 16.00
C HIS A 255 7.72 8.35 16.40
N LEU A 256 7.75 9.27 15.43
CA LEU A 256 8.19 10.64 15.67
C LEU A 256 7.29 11.39 16.67
N GLY A 257 5.98 11.11 16.68
CA GLY A 257 5.02 11.69 17.63
C GLY A 257 5.05 11.06 19.03
N HIS A 258 5.70 9.88 19.20
CA HIS A 258 5.79 9.15 20.47
C HIS A 258 7.23 8.73 20.76
N PRO A 259 8.15 9.68 20.98
CA PRO A 259 9.57 9.39 21.18
C PRO A 259 9.86 8.57 22.44
N GLU A 260 8.99 8.61 23.44
CA GLU A 260 9.15 7.88 24.71
C GLU A 260 9.05 6.35 24.57
N ILE A 261 8.27 5.86 23.61
CA ILE A 261 8.11 4.42 23.33
C ILE A 261 8.93 3.97 22.11
N SER A 262 9.60 4.92 21.46
CA SER A 262 10.27 4.68 20.18
C SER A 262 11.67 4.09 20.37
N ALA A 263 12.00 3.12 19.55
CA ALA A 263 13.37 2.71 19.31
C ALA A 263 14.16 3.83 18.62
N ARG A 264 15.46 3.90 18.87
CA ARG A 264 16.36 4.88 18.26
C ARG A 264 16.96 4.33 16.97
N TYR A 265 17.15 5.19 16.00
CA TYR A 265 17.62 4.79 14.67
C TYR A 265 18.54 5.86 14.04
N ASN A 266 19.71 5.48 13.60
CA ASN A 266 20.61 6.38 12.87
C ASN A 266 20.53 6.12 11.37
N ALA A 267 19.76 6.93 10.65
CA ALA A 267 19.49 6.77 9.21
C ALA A 267 20.73 6.97 8.32
N VAL A 268 21.77 7.61 8.79
CA VAL A 268 23.00 7.90 8.05
C VAL A 268 24.23 7.20 8.61
N GLY A 269 24.09 6.46 9.71
CA GLY A 269 25.20 5.81 10.41
C GLY A 269 25.66 4.48 9.81
N ARG A 270 24.87 3.90 8.88
CA ARG A 270 25.22 2.69 8.15
C ARG A 270 25.23 2.99 6.65
N PHE A 271 26.27 2.55 5.97
CA PHE A 271 26.45 2.78 4.53
C PHE A 271 27.36 1.70 3.94
N GLY A 272 27.11 1.33 2.69
CA GLY A 272 28.02 0.49 1.91
C GLY A 272 29.16 1.33 1.32
N ARG A 273 28.84 2.57 0.95
CA ARG A 273 29.81 3.58 0.49
C ARG A 273 29.56 4.87 1.25
N ILE A 274 30.62 5.53 1.70
CA ILE A 274 30.52 6.78 2.47
C ILE A 274 29.71 7.87 1.75
N SER A 275 29.74 7.90 0.42
CA SER A 275 28.95 8.82 -0.40
C SER A 275 27.42 8.69 -0.23
N GLU A 276 26.94 7.54 0.25
CA GLU A 276 25.51 7.33 0.54
C GLU A 276 25.03 8.26 1.65
N VAL A 277 25.87 8.58 2.63
CA VAL A 277 25.56 9.54 3.71
C VAL A 277 25.16 10.89 3.12
N ALA A 278 25.99 11.39 2.21
CA ALA A 278 25.72 12.66 1.53
C ALA A 278 24.47 12.60 0.65
N SER A 279 24.26 11.50 -0.06
CA SER A 279 23.08 11.31 -0.91
C SER A 279 21.77 11.27 -0.11
N ARG A 280 21.76 10.60 1.05
CA ARG A 280 20.60 10.51 1.94
C ARG A 280 20.17 11.87 2.50
N ILE A 281 21.13 12.78 2.73
CA ILE A 281 20.86 14.12 3.25
C ILE A 281 20.52 15.07 2.10
N SER A 282 21.37 15.17 1.07
CA SER A 282 21.16 16.10 -0.03
C SER A 282 19.96 15.75 -0.91
N GLY A 283 19.60 14.46 -0.99
CA GLY A 283 18.41 13.98 -1.70
C GLY A 283 17.10 14.54 -1.17
N GLN A 284 17.08 15.09 0.04
CA GLN A 284 15.91 15.76 0.63
C GLN A 284 15.78 17.23 0.16
N LEU A 285 16.81 17.79 -0.46
CA LEU A 285 16.77 19.15 -1.00
C LEU A 285 16.15 19.14 -2.39
N SER A 286 15.46 20.24 -2.74
CA SER A 286 14.90 20.41 -4.08
C SER A 286 15.98 20.29 -5.15
N GLY A 287 15.71 19.47 -6.17
CA GLY A 287 16.61 19.24 -7.31
C GLY A 287 16.12 19.90 -8.61
N GLU A 288 15.16 20.84 -8.56
CA GLU A 288 14.58 21.46 -9.74
C GLU A 288 15.22 22.82 -10.07
N GLY A 289 15.44 23.07 -11.35
CA GLY A 289 15.97 24.35 -11.84
C GLY A 289 17.32 24.72 -11.21
N ASN A 290 17.45 25.96 -10.77
CA ASN A 290 18.68 26.49 -10.13
C ASN A 290 18.99 25.81 -8.79
N SER A 291 18.03 25.15 -8.14
CA SER A 291 18.25 24.45 -6.88
C SER A 291 19.10 23.19 -7.03
N ALA A 292 19.19 22.61 -8.24
CA ALA A 292 20.01 21.43 -8.51
C ALA A 292 21.49 21.69 -8.21
N ALA A 293 22.04 22.85 -8.57
CA ALA A 293 23.43 23.21 -8.26
C ALA A 293 23.67 23.31 -6.76
N PHE A 294 22.72 23.86 -5.99
CA PHE A 294 22.84 23.93 -4.53
C PHE A 294 22.77 22.53 -3.88
N ARG A 295 21.94 21.64 -4.40
CA ARG A 295 21.88 20.23 -3.96
C ARG A 295 23.22 19.53 -4.16
N GLU A 296 23.86 19.69 -5.30
CA GLU A 296 25.17 19.11 -5.59
C GLU A 296 26.29 19.67 -4.70
N PHE A 297 26.25 20.95 -4.37
CA PHE A 297 27.17 21.53 -3.42
C PHE A 297 26.93 21.04 -1.99
N ALA A 298 25.69 20.97 -1.56
CA ALA A 298 25.32 20.38 -0.27
C ALA A 298 25.82 18.93 -0.18
N TRP A 299 25.61 18.15 -1.24
CA TRP A 299 26.11 16.78 -1.34
C TRP A 299 27.62 16.73 -1.14
N ARG A 300 28.38 17.55 -1.90
CA ARG A 300 29.86 17.60 -1.79
C ARG A 300 30.30 17.97 -0.38
N PHE A 301 29.65 18.95 0.22
CA PHE A 301 30.02 19.45 1.55
C PHE A 301 29.75 18.40 2.63
N VAL A 302 28.57 17.78 2.63
CA VAL A 302 28.24 16.68 3.55
C VAL A 302 29.17 15.48 3.34
N ASN A 303 29.54 15.16 2.10
CA ASN A 303 30.46 14.06 1.81
C ASN A 303 31.88 14.33 2.39
N ILE A 304 32.37 15.56 2.34
CA ILE A 304 33.64 15.96 2.97
C ILE A 304 33.54 15.73 4.49
N ILE A 305 32.48 16.21 5.14
CA ILE A 305 32.28 16.06 6.58
C ILE A 305 32.17 14.57 6.95
N ALA A 306 31.36 13.80 6.24
CA ALA A 306 31.14 12.38 6.53
C ALA A 306 32.46 11.58 6.41
N ARG A 307 33.28 11.84 5.37
CA ARG A 307 34.58 11.20 5.20
C ARG A 307 35.52 11.53 6.35
N ALA A 308 35.59 12.79 6.76
CA ALA A 308 36.43 13.21 7.88
C ALA A 308 36.01 12.55 9.20
N LEU A 309 34.69 12.48 9.48
CA LEU A 309 34.15 11.81 10.67
C LEU A 309 34.51 10.32 10.71
N VAL A 310 34.37 9.61 9.59
CA VAL A 310 34.69 8.18 9.51
C VAL A 310 36.20 7.94 9.71
N GLU A 311 37.08 8.74 9.10
CA GLU A 311 38.51 8.65 9.30
C GLU A 311 38.95 8.97 10.76
N LEU A 312 38.16 9.79 11.47
CA LEU A 312 38.30 10.03 12.91
C LEU A 312 37.71 8.90 13.78
N GLY A 313 37.23 7.81 13.16
CA GLY A 313 36.61 6.70 13.87
C GLY A 313 35.22 6.98 14.41
N ARG A 314 34.56 8.05 13.96
CA ARG A 314 33.23 8.43 14.36
C ARG A 314 32.18 7.92 13.37
N ARG A 315 31.05 7.47 13.89
CA ARG A 315 29.89 7.12 13.06
C ARG A 315 29.10 8.40 12.76
N PRO A 316 28.92 8.78 11.48
CA PRO A 316 28.15 9.97 11.13
C PRO A 316 26.71 9.88 11.66
N ASP A 317 26.19 10.99 12.15
CA ASP A 317 24.77 11.22 12.49
C ASP A 317 24.37 12.65 12.12
N TYR A 318 23.06 12.93 12.16
CA TYR A 318 22.56 14.26 11.78
C TYR A 318 23.13 15.38 12.67
N THR A 319 23.30 15.12 13.96
CA THR A 319 23.80 16.14 14.92
C THR A 319 25.27 16.49 14.65
N GLN A 320 26.12 15.49 14.44
CA GLN A 320 27.52 15.72 14.09
C GLN A 320 27.65 16.45 12.75
N ILE A 321 26.86 16.03 11.74
CA ILE A 321 26.87 16.68 10.43
C ILE A 321 26.40 18.13 10.55
N ALA A 322 25.29 18.40 11.25
CA ALA A 322 24.79 19.77 11.46
C ALA A 322 25.84 20.66 12.15
N ARG A 323 26.50 20.14 13.20
CA ARG A 323 27.56 20.85 13.92
C ARG A 323 28.69 21.30 12.98
N HIS A 324 29.14 20.40 12.13
CA HIS A 324 30.27 20.70 11.22
C HIS A 324 29.83 21.40 9.94
N VAL A 325 28.54 21.39 9.58
CA VAL A 325 27.97 22.28 8.56
C VAL A 325 28.02 23.72 9.04
N VAL A 326 27.73 23.99 10.32
CA VAL A 326 27.82 25.33 10.90
C VAL A 326 29.28 25.76 11.10
N ASN A 327 30.13 24.86 11.58
CA ASN A 327 31.54 25.15 11.89
C ASN A 327 32.46 24.03 11.39
N ILE A 328 32.92 24.15 10.13
CA ILE A 328 33.87 23.22 9.52
C ILE A 328 35.27 23.37 10.09
N ASP A 329 35.61 24.53 10.65
CA ASP A 329 36.92 24.88 11.14
C ASP A 329 37.38 23.92 12.26
N GLU A 330 36.48 23.57 13.14
CA GLU A 330 36.75 22.61 14.22
C GLU A 330 37.13 21.23 13.69
N LEU A 331 36.37 20.73 12.72
CA LEU A 331 36.62 19.42 12.08
C LEU A 331 37.98 19.42 11.33
N PHE A 332 38.28 20.52 10.63
CA PHE A 332 39.56 20.66 9.91
C PHE A 332 40.76 20.59 10.86
N ILE A 333 40.70 21.31 11.99
CA ILE A 333 41.79 21.29 13.00
C ILE A 333 41.91 19.89 13.62
N GLU A 334 40.80 19.27 13.97
CA GLU A 334 40.79 17.95 14.60
C GLU A 334 41.36 16.88 13.65
N TYR A 335 40.91 16.90 12.39
CA TYR A 335 41.43 15.98 11.38
C TYR A 335 42.91 16.20 11.10
N ALA A 336 43.36 17.46 11.03
CA ALA A 336 44.74 17.79 10.82
C ALA A 336 45.66 17.17 11.90
N LYS A 337 45.25 17.21 13.18
CA LYS A 337 46.02 16.57 14.27
C LYS A 337 46.22 15.08 14.02
N VAL A 338 45.15 14.37 13.64
CA VAL A 338 45.22 12.93 13.41
C VAL A 338 45.98 12.59 12.14
N ALA A 339 45.80 13.35 11.06
CA ALA A 339 46.48 13.13 9.79
C ALA A 339 48.00 13.32 9.90
N PHE A 340 48.44 14.40 10.58
CA PHE A 340 49.86 14.64 10.79
C PHE A 340 50.52 13.61 11.72
N ALA A 341 49.79 13.16 12.77
CA ALA A 341 50.26 12.09 13.65
C ALA A 341 50.41 10.76 12.88
N ARG A 342 49.47 10.43 12.02
CA ARG A 342 49.49 9.24 11.16
C ARG A 342 50.68 9.25 10.20
N ASP A 343 51.01 10.41 9.64
CA ASP A 343 52.16 10.59 8.71
C ASP A 343 53.48 10.84 9.43
N LYS A 344 53.54 10.62 10.74
CA LYS A 344 54.75 10.78 11.58
C LYS A 344 55.40 12.17 11.51
N GLN A 345 54.65 13.22 11.23
CA GLN A 345 55.11 14.60 11.24
C GLN A 345 55.18 15.16 12.66
N THR A 346 56.15 14.71 13.44
CA THR A 346 56.25 14.97 14.89
C THR A 346 56.29 16.45 15.25
N ASN A 347 56.89 17.30 14.39
CA ASN A 347 57.03 18.74 14.65
C ASN A 347 55.98 19.61 13.98
N ALA A 348 55.01 19.00 13.28
CA ALA A 348 53.98 19.75 12.53
C ALA A 348 53.24 20.75 13.41
N TRP A 349 52.82 20.30 14.60
CA TRP A 349 52.00 21.12 15.46
C TRP A 349 52.78 22.30 16.09
N GLU A 350 54.06 22.13 16.40
CA GLU A 350 54.91 23.20 16.89
C GLU A 350 55.12 24.28 15.82
N LEU A 351 55.33 23.86 14.57
CA LEU A 351 55.47 24.77 13.43
C LEU A 351 54.16 25.53 13.15
N ILE A 352 53.01 24.85 13.25
CA ILE A 352 51.70 25.49 13.09
C ILE A 352 51.46 26.55 14.15
N VAL A 353 51.78 26.28 15.42
CA VAL A 353 51.66 27.26 16.52
C VAL A 353 52.59 28.47 16.27
N LYS A 354 53.78 28.23 15.72
CA LYS A 354 54.72 29.30 15.35
C LYS A 354 54.18 30.14 14.19
N ILE A 355 53.58 29.53 13.19
CA ILE A 355 52.93 30.25 12.10
C ILE A 355 51.74 31.05 12.63
N GLU A 356 50.90 30.45 13.47
CA GLU A 356 49.73 31.09 14.09
C GLU A 356 50.11 32.36 14.85
N SER A 357 51.19 32.32 15.65
CA SER A 357 51.69 33.47 16.41
C SER A 357 52.21 34.60 15.52
N GLY A 358 52.62 34.32 14.31
CA GLY A 358 53.10 35.29 13.32
C GLY A 358 51.99 35.87 12.41
N LEU A 359 50.73 35.37 12.53
CA LEU A 359 49.64 35.81 11.66
C LEU A 359 49.07 37.17 12.08
N ASN A 360 49.15 38.11 11.13
CA ASN A 360 48.49 39.40 11.20
C ASN A 360 47.44 39.53 10.08
N ASP A 361 46.45 40.37 10.23
CA ASP A 361 45.36 40.56 9.26
C ASP A 361 45.83 40.86 7.84
N LYS A 362 47.08 41.39 7.70
CA LYS A 362 47.72 41.66 6.41
C LYS A 362 48.24 40.39 5.72
N ASN A 363 48.58 39.35 6.47
CA ASN A 363 49.17 38.09 5.97
C ASN A 363 48.13 36.99 5.78
N VAL A 364 46.88 37.23 6.14
CA VAL A 364 45.80 36.28 5.93
C VAL A 364 45.25 36.41 4.52
N PRO A 365 45.18 35.32 3.73
CA PRO A 365 44.58 35.32 2.39
C PRO A 365 43.16 35.89 2.41
N MET A 366 42.79 36.63 1.38
CA MET A 366 41.51 37.36 1.33
C MET A 366 40.29 36.44 1.50
N ASN A 367 40.34 35.25 0.93
CA ASN A 367 39.30 34.20 1.03
C ASN A 367 39.22 33.50 2.41
N MET A 368 40.20 33.73 3.29
CA MET A 368 40.24 33.16 4.64
C MET A 368 40.12 34.21 5.74
N ARG A 369 39.85 35.47 5.39
CA ARG A 369 39.60 36.53 6.37
C ARG A 369 38.38 36.23 7.21
N GLY A 370 38.52 36.37 8.54
CA GLY A 370 37.45 36.09 9.51
C GLY A 370 37.34 34.63 9.95
N ARG A 371 38.23 33.74 9.46
CA ARG A 371 38.39 32.39 9.99
C ARG A 371 39.31 32.35 11.19
N ASP A 372 39.25 31.24 11.94
CA ASP A 372 40.17 31.00 13.07
C ASP A 372 41.64 31.07 12.59
N LYS A 373 42.49 31.79 13.31
CA LYS A 373 43.93 31.92 13.00
C LYS A 373 44.65 30.57 12.90
N ARG A 374 44.23 29.61 13.70
CA ARG A 374 44.77 28.25 13.67
C ARG A 374 44.44 27.52 12.35
N VAL A 375 43.26 27.71 11.82
CA VAL A 375 42.88 27.18 10.49
C VAL A 375 43.76 27.74 9.39
N VAL A 376 44.01 29.05 9.43
CA VAL A 376 44.91 29.71 8.49
C VAL A 376 46.35 29.19 8.63
N ALA A 377 46.82 28.98 9.84
CA ALA A 377 48.14 28.44 10.10
C ALA A 377 48.31 27.00 9.60
N VAL A 378 47.31 26.15 9.84
CA VAL A 378 47.28 24.76 9.32
C VAL A 378 47.34 24.77 7.80
N GLU A 379 46.52 25.61 7.16
CA GLU A 379 46.47 25.73 5.71
C GLU A 379 47.80 26.19 5.10
N GLN A 380 48.47 27.18 5.72
CA GLN A 380 49.80 27.65 5.30
C GLN A 380 50.84 26.55 5.48
N TYR A 381 50.83 25.84 6.60
CA TYR A 381 51.75 24.72 6.86
C TYR A 381 51.63 23.63 5.80
N ILE A 382 50.39 23.20 5.47
CA ILE A 382 50.12 22.20 4.44
C ILE A 382 50.67 22.67 3.07
N GLY A 383 50.44 23.95 2.75
CA GLY A 383 50.98 24.54 1.51
C GLY A 383 52.51 24.57 1.44
N GLN A 384 53.21 24.82 2.58
CA GLN A 384 54.66 24.84 2.65
C GLN A 384 55.29 23.45 2.56
N VAL A 385 54.68 22.46 3.22
CA VAL A 385 55.22 21.08 3.29
C VAL A 385 54.82 20.24 2.10
N GLY A 386 53.79 20.66 1.36
CA GLY A 386 53.22 19.88 0.25
C GLY A 386 52.52 18.60 0.73
N PHE A 387 51.96 18.61 1.94
CA PHE A 387 51.24 17.46 2.50
C PHE A 387 50.03 17.12 1.68
N PHE A 388 49.88 15.87 1.26
CA PHE A 388 48.78 15.36 0.47
C PHE A 388 48.03 14.27 1.24
N ASP A 389 46.74 14.50 1.45
CA ASP A 389 45.76 13.54 1.96
C ASP A 389 44.40 13.85 1.34
N PRO A 390 43.69 12.86 0.73
CA PRO A 390 42.47 13.11 -0.01
C PRO A 390 41.33 13.69 0.83
N VAL A 391 41.25 13.37 2.14
CA VAL A 391 40.24 13.91 3.04
C VAL A 391 40.64 15.32 3.46
N MET A 392 41.94 15.53 3.76
CA MET A 392 42.47 16.84 4.06
C MET A 392 42.23 17.83 2.92
N ASP A 393 42.50 17.42 1.67
CA ASP A 393 42.27 18.28 0.51
C ASP A 393 40.78 18.64 0.32
N GLY A 394 39.89 17.70 0.64
CA GLY A 394 38.47 17.98 0.72
C GLY A 394 38.15 19.08 1.74
N LEU A 395 38.64 18.93 2.98
CA LEU A 395 38.47 19.91 4.06
C LEU A 395 39.09 21.26 3.73
N ARG A 396 40.32 21.27 3.15
CA ARG A 396 40.99 22.48 2.65
C ARG A 396 40.12 23.22 1.63
N SER A 397 39.54 22.49 0.69
CA SER A 397 38.65 23.09 -0.31
C SER A 397 37.45 23.74 0.35
N ALA A 398 36.86 23.10 1.37
CA ALA A 398 35.70 23.63 2.11
C ALA A 398 36.06 24.88 2.95
N VAL A 399 37.22 24.89 3.60
CA VAL A 399 37.72 26.05 4.38
C VAL A 399 38.05 27.24 3.50
N ARG A 400 38.48 27.01 2.25
CA ARG A 400 38.82 28.06 1.26
C ARG A 400 37.62 28.67 0.55
N TYR A 401 36.39 28.13 0.71
CA TYR A 401 35.22 28.72 0.10
C TYR A 401 34.96 30.14 0.60
N ASP A 402 34.63 31.03 -0.33
CA ASP A 402 34.17 32.37 -0.01
C ASP A 402 32.95 32.29 0.92
N ARG A 403 32.91 33.15 1.92
CA ARG A 403 31.87 33.15 2.96
C ARG A 403 30.46 33.35 2.37
N THR A 404 30.33 34.19 1.36
CA THR A 404 29.04 34.47 0.72
C THR A 404 28.50 33.25 -0.03
N TYR A 405 29.40 32.45 -0.57
CA TYR A 405 29.04 31.20 -1.25
C TYR A 405 28.70 30.10 -0.25
N PHE A 406 29.47 30.02 0.84
CA PHE A 406 29.20 29.10 1.94
C PHE A 406 27.85 29.38 2.58
N ASP A 407 27.50 30.66 2.85
CA ASP A 407 26.24 31.05 3.44
C ASP A 407 25.02 30.61 2.59
N LYS A 408 25.15 30.60 1.25
CA LYS A 408 24.11 30.09 0.35
C LYS A 408 23.90 28.58 0.43
N ILE A 409 24.96 27.81 0.58
CA ILE A 409 24.90 26.36 0.77
C ILE A 409 24.24 26.03 2.10
N VAL A 410 24.70 26.71 3.15
CA VAL A 410 24.21 26.53 4.52
C VAL A 410 22.74 26.95 4.62
N ALA A 411 22.33 28.02 3.95
CA ALA A 411 20.95 28.49 3.94
C ALA A 411 19.94 27.46 3.41
N SER A 412 20.32 26.57 2.52
CA SER A 412 19.44 25.52 2.00
C SER A 412 19.47 24.23 2.86
N LEU A 413 20.63 23.87 3.42
CA LEU A 413 20.84 22.61 4.13
C LEU A 413 20.53 22.72 5.62
N LEU A 414 20.90 23.84 6.25
CA LEU A 414 20.81 24.02 7.70
C LEU A 414 19.37 23.93 8.23
N PRO A 415 18.34 24.54 7.60
CA PRO A 415 16.97 24.42 8.08
C PRO A 415 16.45 22.98 8.13
N LEU A 416 16.86 22.15 7.16
CA LEU A 416 16.54 20.72 7.17
C LEU A 416 17.24 20.01 8.34
N LEU A 417 18.55 20.24 8.51
CA LEU A 417 19.32 19.62 9.59
C LEU A 417 18.83 20.08 10.97
N GLU A 418 18.50 21.37 11.13
CA GLU A 418 17.94 21.91 12.37
C GLU A 418 16.62 21.20 12.74
N LYS A 419 15.71 21.01 11.79
CA LYS A 419 14.47 20.24 12.04
C LYS A 419 14.73 18.81 12.49
N LEU A 420 15.72 18.13 11.90
CA LEU A 420 16.09 16.76 12.24
C LEU A 420 16.86 16.63 13.56
N THR A 421 17.49 17.72 14.01
CA THR A 421 18.35 17.74 15.21
C THR A 421 17.76 18.53 16.38
N THR A 422 16.47 18.88 16.31
CA THR A 422 15.81 19.65 17.37
C THR A 422 14.95 18.73 18.26
N GLY A 423 15.02 18.98 19.58
CA GLY A 423 14.18 18.35 20.58
C GLY A 423 14.31 16.83 20.64
N LYS A 424 13.21 16.14 20.90
CA LYS A 424 13.17 14.68 21.05
C LYS A 424 13.43 13.93 19.74
N THR A 425 13.24 14.56 18.59
CA THR A 425 13.56 13.98 17.28
C THR A 425 15.06 13.72 17.15
N ALA A 426 15.89 14.63 17.66
CA ALA A 426 17.36 14.45 17.67
C ALA A 426 17.78 13.19 18.43
N GLU A 427 17.17 12.94 19.60
CA GLU A 427 17.48 11.75 20.41
C GLU A 427 17.16 10.44 19.67
N LEU A 428 16.11 10.45 18.85
CA LEU A 428 15.72 9.29 18.07
C LEU A 428 16.64 9.04 16.88
N LEU A 429 17.07 10.12 16.20
CA LEU A 429 17.80 10.03 14.92
C LEU A 429 19.31 10.10 15.07
N ALA A 430 19.81 10.59 16.20
CA ALA A 430 21.24 10.63 16.53
C ALA A 430 21.48 9.96 17.90
N PRO A 431 21.30 8.62 17.98
CA PRO A 431 21.44 7.92 19.24
C PRO A 431 22.86 7.99 19.78
N ASP A 432 22.99 8.36 21.05
CA ASP A 432 24.27 8.23 21.76
C ASP A 432 24.49 6.77 22.15
N TYR A 433 25.41 6.11 21.46
CA TYR A 433 25.75 4.70 21.68
C TYR A 433 26.49 4.45 23.00
N SER A 434 27.03 5.50 23.63
CA SER A 434 27.71 5.43 24.92
C SER A 434 26.79 5.60 26.13
N ASN A 435 25.58 6.12 25.91
CA ASN A 435 24.59 6.36 26.95
C ASN A 435 23.85 5.05 27.31
N LEU A 436 24.34 4.37 28.35
CA LEU A 436 23.73 3.15 28.88
C LEU A 436 22.49 3.41 29.75
N SER A 437 22.20 4.65 30.11
CA SER A 437 21.01 5.00 30.90
C SER A 437 19.73 5.06 30.07
N ASP A 438 19.83 5.24 28.77
CA ASP A 438 18.70 5.22 27.86
C ASP A 438 18.37 3.77 27.47
N THR A 439 17.29 3.24 28.02
CA THR A 439 16.84 1.84 27.82
C THR A 439 16.15 1.60 26.49
N ARG A 440 15.85 2.66 25.71
CA ARG A 440 15.21 2.52 24.41
C ARG A 440 16.15 1.77 23.44
N PRO A 441 15.68 0.73 22.74
CA PRO A 441 16.54 -0.04 21.84
C PRO A 441 17.05 0.84 20.69
N ILE A 442 18.26 0.54 20.21
CA ILE A 442 18.78 1.07 18.94
C ILE A 442 18.70 -0.08 17.94
N PHE A 443 18.13 0.14 16.78
CA PHE A 443 18.04 -0.87 15.74
C PHE A 443 18.67 -0.42 14.43
N ASP A 444 19.06 -1.37 13.62
CA ASP A 444 19.38 -1.22 12.21
C ASP A 444 18.66 -2.30 11.38
N TRP A 445 18.49 -2.05 10.10
CA TRP A 445 17.72 -2.95 9.22
C TRP A 445 18.33 -4.33 9.10
N MET A 446 19.66 -4.47 9.08
CA MET A 446 20.29 -5.79 9.01
C MET A 446 20.04 -6.61 10.27
N GLN A 447 20.07 -5.97 11.44
CA GLN A 447 19.73 -6.62 12.71
C GLN A 447 18.28 -7.09 12.71
N ILE A 448 17.36 -6.24 12.24
CA ILE A 448 15.93 -6.59 12.12
C ILE A 448 15.75 -7.78 11.18
N ILE A 449 16.40 -7.75 10.01
CA ILE A 449 16.28 -8.84 9.02
C ILE A 449 16.85 -10.15 9.57
N ARG A 450 18.01 -10.12 10.23
CA ARG A 450 18.61 -11.32 10.83
C ARG A 450 17.77 -11.95 11.95
N LYS A 451 17.04 -11.12 12.70
CA LYS A 451 16.17 -11.56 13.80
C LYS A 451 14.73 -11.84 13.36
N ALA A 452 14.44 -11.74 12.07
CA ALA A 452 13.07 -11.79 11.55
C ALA A 452 12.12 -10.83 12.28
N GLY A 453 12.57 -9.61 12.58
CA GLY A 453 11.86 -8.65 13.41
C GLY A 453 10.61 -8.06 12.74
N VAL A 454 9.76 -7.46 13.57
CA VAL A 454 8.58 -6.69 13.17
C VAL A 454 8.80 -5.23 13.53
N VAL A 455 8.69 -4.33 12.57
CA VAL A 455 8.92 -2.89 12.77
C VAL A 455 7.72 -2.08 12.32
N TYR A 456 7.26 -1.20 13.18
CA TYR A 456 6.30 -0.14 12.83
C TYR A 456 7.02 1.21 12.81
N VAL A 457 6.93 1.92 11.69
CA VAL A 457 7.50 3.25 11.47
C VAL A 457 6.37 4.25 11.29
N GLY A 458 6.06 5.01 12.34
CA GLY A 458 5.09 6.11 12.33
C GLY A 458 5.81 7.44 12.18
N LEU A 459 5.58 8.15 11.08
CA LEU A 459 6.34 9.37 10.76
C LEU A 459 5.66 10.67 11.17
N ASP A 460 4.40 10.62 11.60
CA ASP A 460 3.63 11.79 12.07
C ASP A 460 3.65 12.98 11.09
N ALA A 461 3.44 12.69 9.80
CA ALA A 461 3.46 13.70 8.74
C ALA A 461 2.40 14.79 8.89
N MET A 462 1.40 14.58 9.74
CA MET A 462 0.39 15.59 10.04
C MET A 462 0.96 16.73 10.91
N SER A 463 1.98 16.44 11.74
CA SER A 463 2.66 17.44 12.55
C SER A 463 3.77 18.18 11.80
N ASP A 464 4.64 17.47 11.09
CA ASP A 464 5.66 18.04 10.19
C ASP A 464 5.95 17.11 9.00
N ALA A 465 5.34 17.42 7.85
CA ALA A 465 5.48 16.64 6.64
C ALA A 465 6.93 16.65 6.07
N VAL A 466 7.71 17.72 6.33
CA VAL A 466 9.09 17.84 5.86
C VAL A 466 9.99 16.88 6.62
N VAL A 467 9.88 16.85 7.95
CA VAL A 467 10.62 15.91 8.80
C VAL A 467 10.22 14.47 8.49
N ALA A 468 8.92 14.20 8.41
CA ALA A 468 8.40 12.87 8.09
C ALA A 468 8.94 12.34 6.76
N SER A 469 8.90 13.16 5.71
CA SER A 469 9.43 12.81 4.39
C SER A 469 10.94 12.59 4.42
N ALA A 470 11.70 13.47 5.09
CA ALA A 470 13.15 13.37 5.19
C ALA A 470 13.59 12.09 5.92
N VAL A 471 12.97 11.79 7.05
CA VAL A 471 13.25 10.57 7.83
C VAL A 471 12.84 9.33 7.04
N GLY A 472 11.62 9.30 6.51
CA GLY A 472 11.12 8.19 5.71
C GLY A 472 12.02 7.87 4.51
N ASN A 473 12.37 8.87 3.71
CA ASN A 473 13.26 8.70 2.55
C ASN A 473 14.65 8.20 2.97
N SER A 474 15.21 8.73 4.07
CA SER A 474 16.52 8.27 4.57
C SER A 474 16.47 6.82 5.04
N MET A 475 15.38 6.40 5.70
CA MET A 475 15.16 5.01 6.12
C MET A 475 14.99 4.07 4.91
N PHE A 476 14.29 4.51 3.87
CA PHE A 476 14.17 3.75 2.62
C PHE A 476 15.51 3.63 1.89
N ALA A 477 16.29 4.70 1.81
CA ALA A 477 17.61 4.68 1.20
C ALA A 477 18.56 3.70 1.92
N ASP A 478 18.49 3.65 3.24
CA ASP A 478 19.24 2.66 4.03
C ASP A 478 18.74 1.23 3.75
N LEU A 479 17.45 1.02 3.64
CA LEU A 479 16.86 -0.27 3.26
C LEU A 479 17.35 -0.73 1.87
N VAL A 480 17.43 0.17 0.90
CA VAL A 480 18.00 -0.11 -0.44
C VAL A 480 19.45 -0.54 -0.34
N SER A 481 20.25 0.17 0.46
CA SER A 481 21.66 -0.17 0.70
C SER A 481 21.80 -1.57 1.32
N VAL A 482 20.97 -1.88 2.33
CA VAL A 482 20.93 -3.20 2.97
C VAL A 482 20.48 -4.29 1.98
N ALA A 483 19.46 -4.03 1.16
CA ALA A 483 19.04 -4.96 0.11
C ALA A 483 20.17 -5.24 -0.90
N GLY A 484 20.90 -4.20 -1.30
CA GLY A 484 22.07 -4.33 -2.15
C GLY A 484 23.22 -5.13 -1.51
N HIS A 485 23.40 -4.99 -0.21
CA HIS A 485 24.36 -5.77 0.57
C HIS A 485 23.95 -7.25 0.64
N ILE A 486 22.70 -7.53 0.99
CA ILE A 486 22.15 -8.90 1.05
C ILE A 486 22.24 -9.58 -0.32
N TYR A 487 21.95 -8.84 -1.39
CA TYR A 487 22.02 -9.38 -2.75
C TYR A 487 23.45 -9.84 -3.12
N LYS A 488 24.48 -9.13 -2.64
CA LYS A 488 25.90 -9.42 -2.95
C LYS A 488 26.53 -10.43 -2.00
N HIS A 489 26.24 -10.33 -0.71
CA HIS A 489 26.95 -11.05 0.34
C HIS A 489 26.08 -12.03 1.12
N GLY A 490 24.76 -12.05 0.84
CA GLY A 490 23.79 -12.83 1.63
C GLY A 490 23.55 -12.21 3.01
N ILE A 491 22.74 -12.88 3.81
CA ILE A 491 22.39 -12.45 5.18
C ILE A 491 23.53 -12.68 6.17
N THR A 492 24.40 -13.65 5.87
CA THR A 492 25.51 -14.10 6.71
C THR A 492 26.85 -13.46 6.35
N ASP A 493 26.86 -12.40 5.53
CA ASP A 493 28.07 -11.69 5.07
C ASP A 493 29.10 -12.61 4.39
N GLY A 494 28.67 -13.72 3.78
CA GLY A 494 29.55 -14.67 3.10
C GLY A 494 30.38 -15.54 4.04
N LEU A 495 30.04 -15.61 5.33
CA LEU A 495 30.78 -16.42 6.31
C LEU A 495 30.67 -17.91 5.97
N PRO A 496 31.79 -18.68 6.08
CA PRO A 496 31.77 -20.13 5.88
C PRO A 496 30.83 -20.81 6.87
N GLY A 497 30.00 -21.73 6.39
CA GLY A 497 29.02 -22.46 7.20
C GLY A 497 27.64 -21.79 7.32
N GLY A 498 27.48 -20.57 6.80
CA GLY A 498 26.16 -19.97 6.60
C GLY A 498 25.54 -20.45 5.28
N ASP A 499 24.23 -20.69 5.26
CA ASP A 499 23.50 -20.94 4.02
C ASP A 499 23.40 -19.61 3.25
N SER A 500 24.33 -19.40 2.30
CA SER A 500 24.41 -18.20 1.47
C SER A 500 23.18 -18.03 0.56
N HIS A 501 22.38 -19.08 0.39
CA HIS A 501 21.17 -19.08 -0.42
C HIS A 501 19.89 -18.87 0.39
N LYS A 502 19.98 -18.84 1.73
CA LYS A 502 18.83 -18.61 2.59
C LYS A 502 18.32 -17.19 2.42
N LYS A 503 17.15 -17.07 1.82
CA LYS A 503 16.42 -15.80 1.71
C LYS A 503 15.33 -15.75 2.78
N ILE A 504 15.35 -14.74 3.61
CA ILE A 504 14.25 -14.45 4.53
C ILE A 504 13.30 -13.49 3.81
N PRO A 505 12.01 -13.83 3.66
CA PRO A 505 11.05 -12.89 3.09
C PRO A 505 10.93 -11.64 3.95
N ILE A 506 11.03 -10.47 3.30
CA ILE A 506 10.91 -9.16 3.95
C ILE A 506 9.65 -8.51 3.42
N ASN A 507 8.58 -8.56 4.21
CA ASN A 507 7.29 -7.97 3.87
C ASN A 507 7.31 -6.49 4.25
N LEU A 508 7.43 -5.64 3.25
CA LEU A 508 7.45 -4.19 3.38
C LEU A 508 6.09 -3.60 2.98
N HIS A 509 5.38 -3.04 3.93
CA HIS A 509 4.14 -2.31 3.71
C HIS A 509 4.41 -0.81 3.77
N ALA A 510 4.13 -0.09 2.70
CA ALA A 510 4.29 1.35 2.60
C ALA A 510 2.92 2.01 2.40
N ASP A 511 2.31 2.50 3.49
CA ASP A 511 1.07 3.29 3.39
C ASP A 511 1.41 4.68 2.85
N GLU A 512 0.51 5.24 2.06
CA GLU A 512 0.71 6.52 1.34
C GLU A 512 2.13 6.65 0.77
N PHE A 513 2.56 5.59 0.05
CA PHE A 513 3.94 5.47 -0.40
C PHE A 513 4.42 6.63 -1.27
N ASN A 514 3.49 7.37 -1.92
CA ASN A 514 3.79 8.60 -2.62
C ASN A 514 4.45 9.66 -1.71
N GLU A 515 4.14 9.70 -0.41
CA GLU A 515 4.80 10.60 0.54
C GLU A 515 6.21 10.15 0.90
N LEU A 516 6.45 8.84 0.84
CA LEU A 516 7.74 8.20 1.16
C LEU A 516 8.66 8.08 -0.06
N MET A 517 8.17 8.40 -1.26
CA MET A 517 8.94 8.24 -2.48
C MET A 517 10.04 9.29 -2.62
N GLY A 518 11.27 8.80 -2.69
CA GLY A 518 12.45 9.50 -3.17
C GLY A 518 13.06 8.76 -4.35
N ASP A 519 14.18 9.28 -4.86
CA ASP A 519 14.92 8.66 -5.98
C ASP A 519 15.35 7.21 -5.65
N GLU A 520 15.46 6.87 -4.36
CA GLU A 520 15.89 5.55 -3.86
C GLU A 520 14.78 4.48 -3.89
N PHE A 521 13.52 4.88 -3.99
CA PHE A 521 12.40 3.93 -4.01
C PHE A 521 12.35 3.12 -5.31
N ILE A 522 12.68 3.74 -6.44
CA ILE A 522 12.69 3.08 -7.75
C ILE A 522 13.69 1.89 -7.79
N PRO A 523 14.96 2.06 -7.34
CA PRO A 523 15.89 0.93 -7.22
C PRO A 523 15.41 -0.18 -6.30
N LEU A 524 14.70 0.14 -5.21
CA LEU A 524 14.15 -0.86 -4.29
C LEU A 524 13.14 -1.77 -5.00
N ILE A 525 12.17 -1.19 -5.70
CA ILE A 525 11.16 -1.97 -6.43
C ILE A 525 11.79 -2.78 -7.57
N ASN A 526 12.75 -2.19 -8.30
CA ASN A 526 13.35 -2.86 -9.45
C ASN A 526 14.27 -4.02 -9.06
N LYS A 527 14.92 -3.98 -7.90
CA LYS A 527 16.02 -4.90 -7.54
C LYS A 527 15.83 -5.59 -6.20
N GLY A 528 14.96 -5.07 -5.33
CA GLY A 528 14.76 -5.56 -3.96
C GLY A 528 14.24 -7.00 -3.89
N GLY A 529 13.46 -7.44 -4.87
CA GLY A 529 12.96 -8.81 -4.94
C GLY A 529 14.09 -9.87 -4.94
N GLY A 530 15.25 -9.55 -5.52
CA GLY A 530 16.44 -10.41 -5.47
C GLY A 530 17.00 -10.62 -4.06
N ALA A 531 16.81 -9.65 -3.16
CA ALA A 531 17.18 -9.72 -1.75
C ALA A 531 16.07 -10.28 -0.84
N GLY A 532 14.94 -10.72 -1.40
CA GLY A 532 13.80 -11.25 -0.65
C GLY A 532 12.78 -10.17 -0.23
N MET A 533 12.88 -8.94 -0.71
CA MET A 533 11.92 -7.89 -0.42
C MET A 533 10.62 -8.06 -1.22
N GLN A 534 9.49 -7.94 -0.54
CA GLN A 534 8.14 -8.03 -1.07
C GLN A 534 7.41 -6.75 -0.65
N VAL A 535 7.33 -5.79 -1.57
CA VAL A 535 6.73 -4.49 -1.29
C VAL A 535 5.23 -4.53 -1.57
N THR A 536 4.43 -4.11 -0.59
CA THR A 536 3.01 -3.79 -0.77
C THR A 536 2.85 -2.29 -0.55
N ALA A 537 2.65 -1.56 -1.64
CA ALA A 537 2.51 -0.11 -1.63
C ALA A 537 1.03 0.29 -1.70
N TYR A 538 0.62 1.22 -0.84
CA TYR A 538 -0.75 1.73 -0.79
C TYR A 538 -0.75 3.19 -1.23
N THR A 539 -1.63 3.55 -2.17
CA THR A 539 -1.78 4.93 -2.65
C THR A 539 -3.25 5.28 -2.88
N GLN A 540 -3.53 6.56 -3.06
CA GLN A 540 -4.90 7.01 -3.33
C GLN A 540 -5.18 7.07 -4.83
N THR A 541 -4.29 7.70 -5.59
CA THR A 541 -4.40 7.87 -7.04
C THR A 541 -3.04 7.73 -7.72
N ILE A 542 -3.04 7.54 -9.04
CA ILE A 542 -1.80 7.58 -9.83
C ILE A 542 -1.28 9.00 -9.92
N SER A 543 -2.18 9.98 -9.93
CA SER A 543 -1.79 11.39 -9.97
C SER A 543 -0.97 11.83 -8.77
N ASP A 544 -1.16 11.21 -7.60
CA ASP A 544 -0.32 11.46 -6.40
C ASP A 544 1.13 11.01 -6.65
N ILE A 545 1.30 9.86 -7.33
CA ILE A 545 2.63 9.36 -7.71
C ILE A 545 3.27 10.30 -8.74
N GLU A 546 2.51 10.71 -9.76
CA GLU A 546 3.00 11.63 -10.80
C GLU A 546 3.40 12.98 -10.22
N ALA A 547 2.58 13.54 -9.32
CA ALA A 547 2.86 14.80 -8.64
C ALA A 547 4.14 14.74 -7.81
N ARG A 548 4.37 13.62 -7.11
CA ARG A 548 5.56 13.45 -6.28
C ARG A 548 6.83 13.28 -7.10
N ILE A 549 6.78 12.52 -8.19
CA ILE A 549 7.93 12.27 -9.07
C ILE A 549 8.21 13.46 -9.99
N GLY A 550 7.19 14.28 -10.27
CA GLY A 550 7.29 15.40 -11.24
C GLY A 550 7.41 14.95 -12.70
N ASN A 551 7.31 13.64 -12.99
CA ASN A 551 7.47 13.08 -14.33
C ASN A 551 6.56 11.86 -14.54
N ALA A 552 5.60 11.97 -15.46
CA ALA A 552 4.63 10.92 -15.75
C ALA A 552 5.27 9.61 -16.29
N ALA A 553 6.37 9.71 -17.06
CA ALA A 553 7.06 8.53 -17.58
C ALA A 553 7.76 7.74 -16.46
N LYS A 554 8.40 8.44 -15.52
CA LYS A 554 8.98 7.80 -14.32
C LYS A 554 7.90 7.21 -13.42
N ALA A 555 6.76 7.88 -13.27
CA ALA A 555 5.62 7.36 -12.52
C ALA A 555 5.08 6.07 -13.17
N GLY A 556 4.94 6.07 -14.50
CA GLY A 556 4.59 4.87 -15.26
C GLY A 556 5.58 3.72 -15.08
N GLN A 557 6.88 4.01 -15.01
CA GLN A 557 7.92 3.02 -14.71
C GLN A 557 7.75 2.42 -13.31
N VAL A 558 7.46 3.25 -12.30
CA VAL A 558 7.22 2.77 -10.92
C VAL A 558 6.02 1.86 -10.88
N VAL A 559 4.89 2.29 -11.45
CA VAL A 559 3.64 1.50 -11.47
C VAL A 559 3.82 0.22 -12.26
N GLY A 560 4.56 0.25 -13.38
CA GLY A 560 4.84 -0.93 -14.22
C GLY A 560 5.71 -2.00 -13.56
N ASN A 561 6.36 -1.70 -12.44
CA ASN A 561 7.16 -2.67 -11.69
C ASN A 561 6.37 -3.43 -10.61
N PHE A 562 5.09 -3.13 -10.45
CA PHE A 562 4.21 -3.90 -9.57
C PHE A 562 3.46 -4.96 -10.39
N ASN A 563 3.75 -6.23 -10.14
CA ASN A 563 3.10 -7.33 -10.84
C ASN A 563 1.62 -7.49 -10.46
N THR A 564 1.27 -7.20 -9.22
CA THR A 564 -0.09 -7.34 -8.72
C THR A 564 -0.70 -5.97 -8.46
N LEU A 565 -1.83 -5.70 -9.10
CA LEU A 565 -2.64 -4.51 -8.88
C LEU A 565 -3.92 -4.89 -8.14
N GLN A 566 -4.19 -4.23 -7.03
CA GLN A 566 -5.42 -4.36 -6.25
C GLN A 566 -6.10 -3.00 -6.20
N MET A 567 -7.29 -2.91 -6.74
CA MET A 567 -7.99 -1.65 -6.89
C MET A 567 -9.31 -1.64 -6.10
N LEU A 568 -9.33 -0.87 -5.02
CA LEU A 568 -10.54 -0.50 -4.32
C LEU A 568 -11.24 0.63 -5.09
N ARG A 569 -12.34 1.17 -4.54
CA ARG A 569 -13.01 2.31 -5.16
C ARG A 569 -12.06 3.50 -5.33
N VAL A 570 -11.96 3.99 -6.56
CA VAL A 570 -11.27 5.24 -6.92
C VAL A 570 -12.24 6.23 -7.53
N ARG A 571 -11.93 7.52 -7.47
CA ARG A 571 -12.76 8.58 -8.06
C ARG A 571 -12.22 9.08 -9.39
N GLU A 572 -10.92 9.01 -9.56
CA GLU A 572 -10.23 9.45 -10.75
C GLU A 572 -10.32 8.40 -11.87
N THR A 573 -10.84 8.79 -13.02
CA THR A 573 -11.01 7.90 -14.17
C THR A 573 -9.67 7.37 -14.68
N LYS A 574 -8.64 8.23 -14.74
CA LYS A 574 -7.27 7.85 -15.14
C LYS A 574 -6.71 6.70 -14.29
N THR A 575 -6.92 6.77 -12.99
CA THR A 575 -6.53 5.71 -12.06
C THR A 575 -7.35 4.43 -12.29
N ALA A 576 -8.67 4.54 -12.53
CA ALA A 576 -9.51 3.38 -12.85
C ALA A 576 -9.11 2.70 -14.17
N GLU A 577 -8.69 3.49 -15.16
CA GLU A 577 -8.22 2.98 -16.46
C GLU A 577 -6.95 2.14 -16.36
N LEU A 578 -6.13 2.32 -15.33
CA LEU A 578 -4.95 1.48 -15.11
C LEU A 578 -5.33 -0.01 -15.04
N LEU A 579 -6.42 -0.33 -14.34
CA LEU A 579 -6.92 -1.70 -14.27
C LEU A 579 -7.70 -2.07 -15.55
N THR A 580 -8.64 -1.24 -15.95
CA THR A 580 -9.63 -1.62 -16.97
C THR A 580 -9.02 -1.75 -18.37
N LYS A 581 -7.95 -0.99 -18.69
CA LYS A 581 -7.23 -1.11 -19.97
C LYS A 581 -6.39 -2.39 -20.09
N GLN A 582 -6.06 -3.03 -18.97
CA GLN A 582 -5.32 -4.30 -18.97
C GLN A 582 -6.24 -5.51 -19.20
N LEU A 583 -7.56 -5.31 -19.05
CA LEU A 583 -8.53 -6.40 -19.17
C LEU A 583 -8.98 -6.56 -20.63
N PRO A 584 -9.23 -7.81 -21.09
CA PRO A 584 -9.72 -8.06 -22.43
C PRO A 584 -11.16 -7.58 -22.61
N LYS A 585 -11.56 -7.38 -23.87
CA LYS A 585 -12.97 -7.25 -24.22
C LYS A 585 -13.63 -8.62 -24.22
N VAL A 586 -14.91 -8.66 -23.86
CA VAL A 586 -15.75 -9.88 -23.84
C VAL A 586 -16.98 -9.68 -24.69
N ASN A 587 -17.42 -10.76 -25.34
CA ASN A 587 -18.65 -10.73 -26.11
C ASN A 587 -19.84 -11.03 -25.20
N ILE A 588 -20.74 -10.08 -25.09
CA ILE A 588 -22.03 -10.24 -24.40
C ILE A 588 -23.14 -10.42 -25.42
N LEU A 589 -24.21 -11.07 -25.01
CA LEU A 589 -25.42 -11.22 -25.80
C LEU A 589 -26.43 -10.15 -25.41
N THR A 590 -26.89 -9.39 -26.40
CA THR A 590 -27.93 -8.38 -26.23
C THR A 590 -29.17 -8.84 -26.99
N ASN A 591 -30.32 -8.75 -26.32
CA ASN A 591 -31.63 -9.07 -26.93
C ASN A 591 -32.31 -7.76 -27.34
N THR A 592 -32.61 -7.64 -28.61
CA THR A 592 -33.31 -6.48 -29.18
C THR A 592 -34.65 -6.97 -29.72
N LEU A 593 -35.75 -6.43 -29.18
CA LEU A 593 -37.07 -6.66 -29.71
C LEU A 593 -37.25 -5.79 -30.95
N VAL A 594 -37.43 -6.41 -32.08
CA VAL A 594 -37.76 -5.73 -33.34
C VAL A 594 -39.25 -5.95 -33.62
N SER A 595 -40.00 -4.87 -33.58
CA SER A 595 -41.41 -4.91 -34.01
C SER A 595 -41.52 -4.23 -35.38
N GLY A 596 -42.04 -4.95 -36.32
CA GLY A 596 -42.38 -4.44 -37.64
C GLY A 596 -43.90 -4.35 -37.79
N ALA A 597 -44.38 -3.25 -38.34
CA ALA A 597 -45.75 -3.11 -38.78
C ALA A 597 -45.74 -2.94 -40.30
N THR A 598 -46.47 -3.75 -41.02
CA THR A 598 -46.64 -3.62 -42.46
C THR A 598 -48.13 -3.29 -42.71
N ASP A 599 -48.32 -2.20 -43.42
CA ASP A 599 -49.66 -1.80 -43.92
C ASP A 599 -49.82 -2.38 -45.33
N SER A 600 -51.02 -2.88 -45.65
CA SER A 600 -51.30 -3.36 -46.97
C SER A 600 -51.91 -2.24 -47.79
N ALA A 601 -51.26 -1.87 -48.88
CA ALA A 601 -51.79 -0.89 -49.85
C ALA A 601 -52.86 -1.49 -50.77
N ASP A 602 -53.21 -2.77 -50.62
CA ASP A 602 -54.23 -3.46 -51.41
C ASP A 602 -55.59 -3.34 -50.76
N PRO A 603 -56.57 -2.58 -51.37
CA PRO A 603 -57.91 -2.41 -50.80
C PRO A 603 -58.73 -3.69 -50.73
N SER A 604 -58.29 -4.81 -51.32
CA SER A 604 -58.95 -6.11 -51.30
C SER A 604 -58.37 -7.07 -50.27
N ALA A 605 -57.32 -6.66 -49.55
CA ALA A 605 -56.71 -7.49 -48.52
C ALA A 605 -57.63 -7.67 -47.33
N ALA A 606 -57.80 -8.89 -46.86
CA ALA A 606 -58.64 -9.20 -45.71
C ALA A 606 -58.07 -8.69 -44.37
N THR A 607 -56.83 -8.19 -44.35
CA THR A 607 -56.19 -7.59 -43.19
C THR A 607 -55.39 -6.37 -43.64
N ASP A 608 -55.80 -5.19 -43.17
CA ASP A 608 -55.14 -3.89 -43.47
C ASP A 608 -53.80 -3.74 -42.74
N PHE A 609 -53.56 -4.51 -41.70
CA PHE A 609 -52.41 -4.33 -40.82
C PHE A 609 -51.88 -5.67 -40.33
N THR A 610 -50.59 -5.92 -40.54
CA THR A 610 -49.88 -7.06 -39.95
C THR A 610 -48.75 -6.57 -39.10
N SER A 611 -48.73 -6.96 -37.81
CA SER A 611 -47.62 -6.70 -36.91
C SER A 611 -46.82 -7.96 -36.64
N SER A 612 -45.50 -7.85 -36.77
CA SER A 612 -44.56 -8.93 -36.43
C SER A 612 -43.66 -8.47 -35.30
N SER A 613 -43.44 -9.35 -34.32
CA SER A 613 -42.46 -9.09 -33.25
C SER A 613 -41.41 -10.22 -33.29
N GLN A 614 -40.14 -9.82 -33.38
CA GLN A 614 -39.02 -10.76 -33.41
C GLN A 614 -37.99 -10.40 -32.35
N ASP A 615 -37.59 -11.42 -31.59
CA ASP A 615 -36.44 -11.30 -30.69
C ASP A 615 -35.15 -11.54 -31.48
N ARG A 616 -34.33 -10.51 -31.62
CA ARG A 616 -33.03 -10.60 -32.25
C ARG A 616 -31.92 -10.63 -31.21
N VAL A 617 -31.19 -11.73 -31.15
CA VAL A 617 -30.00 -11.86 -30.31
C VAL A 617 -28.77 -11.47 -31.11
N SER A 618 -28.00 -10.50 -30.63
CA SER A 618 -26.73 -10.08 -31.22
C SER A 618 -25.60 -10.18 -30.20
N ALA A 619 -24.40 -10.51 -30.67
CA ALA A 619 -23.21 -10.50 -29.85
C ALA A 619 -22.51 -9.13 -29.98
N THR A 620 -22.30 -8.48 -28.85
CA THR A 620 -21.64 -7.17 -28.79
C THR A 620 -20.35 -7.29 -27.96
N SER A 621 -19.25 -6.76 -28.48
CA SER A 621 -17.97 -6.74 -27.77
C SER A 621 -17.90 -5.53 -26.85
N VAL A 622 -17.75 -5.77 -25.55
CA VAL A 622 -17.65 -4.72 -24.51
C VAL A 622 -16.42 -4.94 -23.64
N PRO A 623 -15.87 -3.90 -22.97
CA PRO A 623 -14.84 -4.08 -21.96
C PRO A 623 -15.35 -5.03 -20.86
N MET A 624 -14.46 -5.89 -20.34
CA MET A 624 -14.81 -6.79 -19.25
C MET A 624 -15.29 -6.05 -17.99
N ILE A 625 -14.61 -4.94 -17.69
CA ILE A 625 -14.97 -3.99 -16.60
C ILE A 625 -14.73 -2.59 -17.13
N GLU A 626 -15.67 -1.69 -16.92
CA GLU A 626 -15.54 -0.28 -17.28
C GLU A 626 -15.03 0.56 -16.10
N PRO A 627 -14.32 1.69 -16.37
CA PRO A 627 -13.90 2.61 -15.31
C PRO A 627 -15.03 3.06 -14.40
N ALA A 628 -16.24 3.24 -14.94
CA ALA A 628 -17.43 3.62 -14.20
C ALA A 628 -17.81 2.61 -13.10
N HIS A 629 -17.52 1.33 -13.30
CA HIS A 629 -17.77 0.28 -12.31
C HIS A 629 -16.83 0.44 -11.12
N ILE A 630 -15.53 0.73 -11.37
CA ILE A 630 -14.55 0.97 -10.30
C ILE A 630 -14.94 2.20 -9.46
N VAL A 631 -15.38 3.28 -10.10
CA VAL A 631 -15.83 4.51 -9.41
C VAL A 631 -17.05 4.25 -8.52
N LYS A 632 -17.92 3.32 -8.91
CA LYS A 632 -19.13 2.94 -8.18
C LYS A 632 -18.95 1.73 -7.27
N LEU A 633 -17.73 1.24 -7.08
CA LEU A 633 -17.46 0.09 -6.23
C LEU A 633 -17.84 0.39 -4.77
N PRO A 634 -18.50 -0.52 -4.04
CA PRO A 634 -18.77 -0.36 -2.62
C PRO A 634 -17.49 -0.31 -1.79
N LYS A 635 -17.54 0.30 -0.59
CA LYS A 635 -16.42 0.28 0.35
C LYS A 635 -16.09 -1.16 0.79
N GLY A 636 -14.82 -1.47 0.95
CA GLY A 636 -14.35 -2.80 1.33
C GLY A 636 -14.37 -3.84 0.21
N GLN A 637 -14.63 -3.40 -1.01
CA GLN A 637 -14.62 -4.24 -2.21
C GLN A 637 -13.44 -3.83 -3.09
N MET A 638 -12.84 -4.80 -3.79
CA MET A 638 -11.71 -4.56 -4.69
C MET A 638 -11.74 -5.51 -5.89
N PHE A 639 -11.06 -5.11 -6.94
CA PHE A 639 -10.64 -5.94 -8.07
C PHE A 639 -9.15 -6.20 -8.02
#